data_37c55d1a7427587864ad11e293ef291a
#
_entry.id   37c55d1a7427587864ad11e293ef291a
#
_cell.length_a   1.000
_cell.length_b   1.000
_cell.length_c   1.000
_cell.angle_alpha   90.00
_cell.angle_beta   90.00
_cell.angle_gamma   90.00
#
_symmetry.space_group_name_H-M   'P 1'
#
loop_
_entity.id
_entity.type
_entity.pdbx_description
1 polymer ?
#
loop_
_entity_poly.entity_id
_entity_poly.type
_entity_poly.pdbx_seq_one_letter_code
_entity_poly.pdbx_strand_id
1 'polypeptide(L)'
;MNESRLPHLRSVFLPVFGILVLLTSCTNKVTNSGGGGGSQASVTVSGSSQVRLGGTASFTATVANLSNTAVTWQVGGINGGNSSVGTINGAGVYTPPANIPGTNPVTVTAVSVASPSTSGSAQLNVFNPVPTITSASAILVSGTSYTLDVFGTNFVSGSQIQVGGSSVTTTIVSSTELQATVSVPSGTTSLSVSVVNPNPGSASSNSASATVALASVSEAARLLDQATFGPTLAQIQNVQAVGIDAYITSQFNTPYTPLPNIPSPLPAVCLSANTPTVCEESEWWQVALTGNDQLRQRVAFALSEMFVISSDSVNATTVTYYHNMLAQDAFTSFSTILNDVSLSPGMGGYLNMLNSAKAPAGQIANENYARELMQLFTIGINQLNQDGSFQLDGSGNPIPNYTEAQVQAFARAYTGWTYATSTGGTPTKFPNGTPNFFAPMAAVESAHDMTPKTLLNGTVLPANQTAEEDLAGALADLFAHQNVGPFVCRQLIQHLVTSNPSPAYVARIAAVFANNGSGVRGDMQAVIRDILEDSEARAGDTNPLDDGGHLREPILWITNFLRAVGFTNTDVNGSYYNLSNQANNLGERPYRSPAVFNFFPPGYVVPQTTLNAPEFGLENTATAILRLSLANTLVFNKDSGFSVDLSATGTLGQIAAASPANLVDTLGSMFMHGQMPSDMRTEILNTIGGLSTAQQVRVATYLVITSSQYKVMH
;
A
#
# COMPACT_ATOMS: atom_id res chain seq x y z
N MET A 1 47.60 4.28 32.44
CA MET A 1 48.06 3.31 33.46
C MET A 1 47.31 2.03 33.24
N ASN A 2 48.12 1.03 32.91
CA ASN A 2 47.88 -0.42 32.84
C ASN A 2 46.72 -0.92 31.97
N GLU A 3 47.01 -1.43 30.76
CA GLU A 3 47.67 -2.73 30.40
C GLU A 3 47.04 -3.92 31.14
N SER A 4 46.42 -4.86 30.42
CA SER A 4 47.01 -6.03 29.74
C SER A 4 45.87 -7.09 29.60
N ARG A 5 45.71 -7.93 28.69
CA ARG A 5 46.52 -8.77 27.79
C ARG A 5 45.56 -9.65 27.02
N LEU A 6 45.74 -9.77 25.73
CA LEU A 6 45.30 -10.92 24.92
C LEU A 6 46.07 -12.17 25.30
N PRO A 7 45.57 -13.36 25.08
CA PRO A 7 46.37 -14.37 24.43
C PRO A 7 45.72 -15.11 23.26
N HIS A 8 46.51 -15.12 22.22
CA HIS A 8 46.82 -16.22 21.29
C HIS A 8 45.76 -17.08 20.62
N LEU A 9 45.72 -16.88 19.31
CA LEU A 9 45.35 -17.88 18.27
C LEU A 9 46.03 -19.22 18.54
N ARG A 10 45.27 -20.32 18.39
CA ARG A 10 45.78 -21.60 17.91
C ARG A 10 44.89 -22.04 16.74
N SER A 11 45.49 -21.98 15.58
CA SER A 11 45.05 -22.66 14.36
C SER A 11 45.08 -24.17 14.59
N VAL A 12 43.90 -24.82 14.37
CA VAL A 12 43.86 -26.27 14.22
C VAL A 12 43.53 -26.54 12.75
N PHE A 13 44.56 -27.00 12.04
CA PHE A 13 44.40 -27.65 10.75
C PHE A 13 43.68 -28.98 10.96
N LEU A 14 42.54 -29.20 10.32
CA LEU A 14 41.98 -30.54 10.08
C LEU A 14 42.26 -30.94 8.65
N PRO A 15 42.78 -32.14 8.43
CA PRO A 15 43.07 -32.58 7.09
C PRO A 15 41.80 -32.97 6.33
N VAL A 16 41.77 -32.54 5.05
CA VAL A 16 40.80 -33.01 4.05
C VAL A 16 41.07 -34.50 3.82
N PHE A 17 40.22 -35.37 4.34
CA PHE A 17 40.17 -36.78 3.93
C PHE A 17 39.42 -36.91 2.61
N GLY A 18 40.14 -36.99 1.52
CA GLY A 18 39.60 -37.44 0.27
C GLY A 18 39.20 -38.91 0.35
N ILE A 19 37.90 -39.17 0.38
CA ILE A 19 37.38 -40.54 0.23
C ILE A 19 37.49 -40.91 -1.27
N LEU A 20 38.55 -41.64 -1.58
CA LEU A 20 38.67 -42.37 -2.83
C LEU A 20 37.71 -43.56 -2.79
N VAL A 21 36.53 -43.42 -3.41
CA VAL A 21 35.62 -44.55 -3.58
C VAL A 21 36.22 -45.50 -4.62
N LEU A 22 36.81 -46.56 -4.14
CA LEU A 22 37.18 -47.71 -4.95
C LEU A 22 35.89 -48.40 -5.39
N LEU A 23 35.57 -48.30 -6.69
CA LEU A 23 34.53 -49.12 -7.33
C LEU A 23 34.96 -50.55 -7.35
N THR A 24 34.55 -51.34 -6.35
CA THR A 24 34.61 -52.80 -6.44
C THR A 24 33.39 -53.32 -7.19
N SER A 25 33.61 -53.72 -8.43
CA SER A 25 32.60 -54.46 -9.18
C SER A 25 32.43 -55.86 -8.54
N CYS A 26 31.29 -56.11 -7.88
CA CYS A 26 30.91 -57.44 -7.48
C CYS A 26 30.41 -58.22 -8.69
N THR A 27 31.30 -59.08 -9.23
CA THR A 27 30.88 -60.14 -10.14
C THR A 27 30.43 -61.35 -9.33
N ASN A 28 29.13 -61.55 -9.24
CA ASN A 28 28.61 -62.84 -8.72
C ASN A 28 28.76 -63.93 -9.78
N LYS A 29 29.76 -64.75 -9.61
CA LYS A 29 29.97 -65.96 -10.41
C LYS A 29 29.26 -67.11 -9.73
N VAL A 30 28.10 -67.52 -10.24
CA VAL A 30 27.51 -68.82 -9.87
C VAL A 30 28.23 -69.89 -10.63
N THR A 31 29.11 -70.65 -9.96
CA THR A 31 29.72 -71.86 -10.49
C THR A 31 28.86 -73.07 -10.25
N ASN A 32 28.22 -73.58 -11.28
CA ASN A 32 27.63 -74.92 -11.27
C ASN A 32 28.66 -75.88 -11.79
N SER A 33 29.18 -76.79 -10.91
CA SER A 33 30.18 -77.83 -11.27
C SER A 33 29.49 -79.06 -11.79
N GLY A 34 29.53 -79.26 -13.10
CA GLY A 34 29.14 -80.54 -13.74
C GLY A 34 29.91 -80.71 -15.05
N GLY A 35 30.78 -81.69 -15.14
CA GLY A 35 31.84 -81.86 -16.10
C GLY A 35 31.46 -82.02 -17.59
N GLY A 36 32.35 -81.51 -18.44
CA GLY A 36 32.33 -81.67 -19.88
C GLY A 36 32.95 -80.45 -20.54
N GLY A 37 34.16 -80.56 -21.09
CA GLY A 37 34.99 -79.49 -21.66
C GLY A 37 34.44 -78.85 -22.93
N GLY A 38 33.40 -77.97 -22.76
CA GLY A 38 32.96 -76.99 -23.76
C GLY A 38 32.66 -75.68 -23.00
N SER A 39 33.23 -74.55 -23.48
CA SER A 39 32.98 -73.23 -22.89
C SER A 39 31.47 -72.96 -22.91
N GLN A 40 30.82 -72.97 -21.74
CA GLN A 40 29.38 -72.72 -21.62
C GLN A 40 29.02 -71.28 -22.09
N ALA A 41 27.93 -71.17 -22.85
CA ALA A 41 27.38 -69.90 -23.25
C ALA A 41 27.04 -69.02 -22.03
N SER A 42 27.43 -67.79 -22.03
CA SER A 42 27.10 -66.87 -20.95
C SER A 42 26.79 -65.44 -21.46
N VAL A 43 25.94 -64.72 -20.72
CA VAL A 43 25.65 -63.29 -20.92
C VAL A 43 26.01 -62.56 -19.64
N THR A 44 26.82 -61.55 -19.77
CA THR A 44 27.15 -60.62 -18.66
C THR A 44 26.60 -59.25 -18.95
N VAL A 45 25.89 -58.64 -18.01
CA VAL A 45 25.36 -57.26 -18.10
C VAL A 45 26.15 -56.36 -17.18
N SER A 46 26.65 -55.27 -17.75
CA SER A 46 27.31 -54.20 -17.02
C SER A 46 26.64 -52.87 -17.36
N GLY A 47 26.66 -51.91 -16.44
CA GLY A 47 26.04 -50.59 -16.67
C GLY A 47 25.84 -49.80 -15.39
N SER A 48 25.03 -48.79 -15.48
CA SER A 48 24.72 -47.91 -14.36
C SER A 48 24.01 -48.64 -13.21
N SER A 49 24.44 -48.41 -11.99
CA SER A 49 23.77 -48.95 -10.78
C SER A 49 22.64 -48.09 -10.24
N GLN A 50 22.49 -46.85 -10.77
CA GLN A 50 21.49 -45.90 -10.36
C GLN A 50 21.12 -44.95 -11.51
N VAL A 51 19.87 -44.43 -11.46
CA VAL A 51 19.35 -43.41 -12.36
C VAL A 51 18.30 -42.56 -11.60
N ARG A 52 18.18 -41.29 -11.94
CA ARG A 52 17.09 -40.45 -11.44
C ARG A 52 15.95 -40.40 -12.45
N LEU A 53 14.72 -40.21 -11.96
CA LEU A 53 13.57 -39.89 -12.83
C LEU A 53 13.88 -38.72 -13.73
N GLY A 54 13.51 -38.82 -15.01
CA GLY A 54 13.81 -37.85 -16.03
C GLY A 54 15.20 -38.02 -16.71
N GLY A 55 16.07 -38.87 -16.18
CA GLY A 55 17.35 -39.20 -16.76
C GLY A 55 17.34 -40.53 -17.56
N THR A 56 18.50 -41.01 -18.00
CA THR A 56 18.66 -42.30 -18.65
C THR A 56 19.85 -43.06 -18.05
N ALA A 57 19.85 -44.39 -18.18
CA ALA A 57 20.93 -45.27 -17.75
C ALA A 57 21.33 -46.21 -18.90
N SER A 58 22.63 -46.43 -19.12
CA SER A 58 23.12 -47.26 -20.19
C SER A 58 23.64 -48.59 -19.68
N PHE A 59 23.30 -49.66 -20.37
CA PHE A 59 23.72 -51.03 -20.12
C PHE A 59 24.41 -51.63 -21.37
N THR A 60 25.37 -52.48 -21.12
CA THR A 60 26.09 -53.25 -22.16
C THR A 60 25.99 -54.74 -21.82
N ALA A 61 25.66 -55.54 -22.80
CA ALA A 61 25.66 -57.01 -22.66
C ALA A 61 26.88 -57.60 -23.40
N THR A 62 27.62 -58.45 -22.71
CA THR A 62 28.70 -59.22 -23.33
C THR A 62 28.26 -60.70 -23.39
N VAL A 63 28.15 -61.23 -24.60
CA VAL A 63 27.81 -62.63 -24.87
C VAL A 63 29.07 -63.39 -25.20
N ALA A 64 29.34 -64.44 -24.46
CA ALA A 64 30.50 -65.30 -24.67
C ALA A 64 30.05 -66.73 -25.09
N ASN A 65 30.90 -67.36 -25.94
CA ASN A 65 30.74 -68.74 -26.41
C ASN A 65 29.49 -68.99 -27.30
N LEU A 66 28.98 -67.91 -27.95
CA LEU A 66 27.96 -67.97 -28.99
C LEU A 66 28.37 -67.16 -30.19
N SER A 67 28.08 -67.64 -31.41
CA SER A 67 28.38 -66.96 -32.65
C SER A 67 27.55 -65.74 -32.93
N ASN A 68 26.31 -65.71 -32.44
CA ASN A 68 25.43 -64.56 -32.45
C ASN A 68 25.44 -63.92 -31.08
N THR A 69 25.95 -62.69 -31.01
CA THR A 69 26.05 -61.91 -29.76
C THR A 69 24.86 -60.97 -29.53
N ALA A 70 23.81 -61.02 -30.37
CA ALA A 70 22.63 -60.20 -30.20
C ALA A 70 21.84 -60.60 -28.94
N VAL A 71 21.30 -59.62 -28.24
CA VAL A 71 20.48 -59.78 -27.06
C VAL A 71 19.12 -59.11 -27.21
N THR A 72 18.12 -59.65 -26.49
CA THR A 72 16.83 -58.97 -26.21
C THR A 72 16.90 -58.44 -24.81
N TRP A 73 16.63 -57.12 -24.65
CA TRP A 73 16.60 -56.49 -23.34
C TRP A 73 15.25 -56.63 -22.69
N GLN A 74 15.23 -56.84 -21.36
CA GLN A 74 14.08 -56.89 -20.52
C GLN A 74 14.26 -56.00 -19.31
N VAL A 75 13.15 -55.43 -18.82
CA VAL A 75 13.06 -54.69 -17.55
C VAL A 75 12.01 -55.34 -16.69
N GLY A 76 12.37 -55.78 -15.46
CA GLY A 76 11.46 -56.48 -14.59
C GLY A 76 10.84 -57.73 -15.22
N GLY A 77 11.57 -58.43 -16.13
CA GLY A 77 11.10 -59.59 -16.87
C GLY A 77 10.24 -59.27 -18.11
N ILE A 78 10.02 -58.01 -18.44
CA ILE A 78 9.20 -57.57 -19.58
C ILE A 78 10.10 -57.17 -20.73
N ASN A 79 9.91 -57.75 -21.94
CA ASN A 79 10.66 -57.38 -23.13
C ASN A 79 10.48 -55.90 -23.44
N GLY A 80 11.62 -55.17 -23.51
CA GLY A 80 11.64 -53.72 -23.72
C GLY A 80 11.14 -52.90 -22.56
N GLY A 81 10.57 -53.51 -21.49
CA GLY A 81 9.95 -52.84 -20.36
C GLY A 81 8.56 -52.24 -20.68
N ASN A 82 8.05 -51.40 -19.78
CA ASN A 82 6.77 -50.68 -19.93
C ASN A 82 6.74 -49.39 -19.10
N SER A 83 5.58 -48.71 -19.07
CA SER A 83 5.36 -47.49 -18.32
C SER A 83 5.43 -47.61 -16.78
N SER A 84 5.39 -48.82 -16.22
CA SER A 84 5.43 -49.04 -14.76
C SER A 84 6.83 -49.33 -14.24
N VAL A 85 7.68 -49.98 -15.06
CA VAL A 85 9.06 -50.39 -14.68
C VAL A 85 10.13 -49.61 -15.44
N GLY A 86 9.73 -48.76 -16.37
CA GLY A 86 10.61 -48.07 -17.34
C GLY A 86 10.80 -48.90 -18.60
N THR A 87 11.43 -48.32 -19.60
CA THR A 87 11.67 -48.92 -20.90
C THR A 87 13.16 -49.01 -21.19
N ILE A 88 13.57 -50.05 -21.99
CA ILE A 88 14.94 -50.18 -22.47
C ILE A 88 14.92 -50.43 -23.99
N ASN A 89 15.73 -49.68 -24.72
CA ASN A 89 15.83 -49.87 -26.17
C ASN A 89 16.87 -50.94 -26.57
N GLY A 90 16.92 -51.26 -27.89
CA GLY A 90 17.87 -52.25 -28.42
C GLY A 90 19.35 -51.92 -28.21
N ALA A 91 19.68 -50.65 -27.96
CA ALA A 91 21.06 -50.24 -27.67
C ALA A 91 21.38 -50.33 -26.14
N GLY A 92 20.47 -50.82 -25.32
CA GLY A 92 20.67 -50.97 -23.87
C GLY A 92 20.48 -49.65 -23.06
N VAL A 93 19.82 -48.61 -23.64
CA VAL A 93 19.53 -47.39 -22.93
C VAL A 93 18.18 -47.50 -22.25
N TYR A 94 18.20 -47.49 -20.91
CA TYR A 94 17.01 -47.48 -20.04
C TYR A 94 16.51 -46.09 -19.78
N THR A 95 15.22 -45.91 -19.86
CA THR A 95 14.49 -44.69 -19.49
C THR A 95 13.51 -45.01 -18.35
N PRO A 96 13.62 -44.36 -17.18
CA PRO A 96 12.73 -44.58 -16.08
C PRO A 96 11.26 -44.25 -16.41
N PRO A 97 10.28 -44.81 -15.67
CA PRO A 97 8.88 -44.39 -15.73
C PRO A 97 8.70 -42.98 -15.10
N ALA A 98 7.49 -42.42 -15.19
CA ALA A 98 7.18 -41.13 -14.61
C ALA A 98 7.26 -41.12 -13.05
N ASN A 99 7.03 -42.23 -12.42
CA ASN A 99 7.09 -42.42 -10.94
C ASN A 99 8.07 -43.53 -10.57
N ILE A 100 8.55 -43.53 -9.34
CA ILE A 100 9.39 -44.60 -8.81
C ILE A 100 8.68 -45.95 -9.01
N PRO A 101 9.35 -46.97 -9.64
CA PRO A 101 8.79 -48.28 -9.80
C PRO A 101 8.41 -48.96 -8.48
N GLY A 102 7.30 -49.71 -8.46
CA GLY A 102 6.84 -50.40 -7.26
C GLY A 102 7.86 -51.45 -6.75
N THR A 103 8.68 -52.02 -7.64
CA THR A 103 9.88 -52.80 -7.31
C THR A 103 11.10 -51.98 -7.63
N ASN A 104 11.86 -51.57 -6.62
CA ASN A 104 13.08 -50.80 -6.78
C ASN A 104 14.11 -51.33 -5.76
N PRO A 105 15.29 -51.83 -6.21
CA PRO A 105 15.85 -51.73 -7.56
C PRO A 105 15.10 -52.53 -8.63
N VAL A 106 15.17 -51.99 -9.86
CA VAL A 106 14.66 -52.63 -11.08
C VAL A 106 15.72 -53.62 -11.64
N THR A 107 15.27 -54.80 -12.04
CA THR A 107 16.17 -55.76 -12.70
C THR A 107 16.20 -55.54 -14.21
N VAL A 108 17.36 -55.22 -14.76
CA VAL A 108 17.63 -55.15 -16.21
C VAL A 108 18.30 -56.41 -16.67
N THR A 109 17.68 -57.13 -17.60
CA THR A 109 18.15 -58.43 -18.09
C THR A 109 18.41 -58.39 -19.56
N ALA A 110 19.53 -58.94 -20.00
CA ALA A 110 19.85 -59.23 -21.41
C ALA A 110 19.71 -60.75 -21.64
N VAL A 111 18.81 -61.12 -22.54
CA VAL A 111 18.57 -62.52 -22.94
C VAL A 111 19.22 -62.74 -24.32
N SER A 112 20.02 -63.79 -24.44
CA SER A 112 20.67 -64.12 -25.74
C SER A 112 19.63 -64.51 -26.80
N VAL A 113 19.71 -63.92 -27.97
CA VAL A 113 18.86 -64.29 -29.13
C VAL A 113 19.20 -65.70 -29.64
N ALA A 114 20.47 -66.07 -29.56
CA ALA A 114 20.92 -67.42 -30.01
C ALA A 114 20.59 -68.53 -29.02
N SER A 115 20.46 -68.22 -27.72
CA SER A 115 20.15 -69.16 -26.63
C SER A 115 19.23 -68.48 -25.60
N PRO A 116 17.91 -68.50 -25.80
CA PRO A 116 16.95 -67.80 -24.92
C PRO A 116 16.96 -68.25 -23.46
N SER A 117 17.54 -69.40 -23.14
CA SER A 117 17.76 -69.85 -21.77
C SER A 117 19.01 -69.24 -21.11
N THR A 118 19.84 -68.48 -21.86
CA THR A 118 21.06 -67.85 -21.38
C THR A 118 20.83 -66.36 -21.24
N SER A 119 20.92 -65.87 -20.03
CA SER A 119 20.71 -64.45 -19.72
C SER A 119 21.68 -63.94 -18.65
N GLY A 120 21.88 -62.65 -18.60
CA GLY A 120 22.58 -61.93 -17.54
C GLY A 120 21.74 -60.75 -17.04
N SER A 121 21.89 -60.39 -15.79
CA SER A 121 21.08 -59.30 -15.18
C SER A 121 21.95 -58.32 -14.38
N ALA A 122 21.48 -57.09 -14.28
CA ALA A 122 22.02 -56.06 -13.40
C ALA A 122 20.86 -55.37 -12.62
N GLN A 123 21.16 -54.90 -11.42
CA GLN A 123 20.22 -54.15 -10.60
C GLN A 123 20.42 -52.65 -10.81
N LEU A 124 19.30 -51.92 -10.94
CA LEU A 124 19.27 -50.49 -11.13
C LEU A 124 18.36 -49.82 -10.13
N ASN A 125 18.92 -48.96 -9.29
CA ASN A 125 18.14 -48.08 -8.39
C ASN A 125 17.61 -46.90 -9.17
N VAL A 126 16.31 -46.71 -9.12
CA VAL A 126 15.64 -45.48 -9.64
C VAL A 126 15.39 -44.51 -8.49
N PHE A 127 15.89 -43.31 -8.61
CA PHE A 127 15.86 -42.28 -7.59
C PHE A 127 14.94 -41.14 -7.96
N ASN A 128 14.40 -40.42 -6.95
CA ASN A 128 13.70 -39.17 -7.13
C ASN A 128 14.62 -38.13 -7.81
N PRO A 129 14.08 -37.18 -8.58
CA PRO A 129 14.86 -36.12 -9.18
C PRO A 129 15.46 -35.19 -8.10
N VAL A 130 16.47 -34.42 -8.47
CA VAL A 130 17.00 -33.35 -7.61
C VAL A 130 16.05 -32.15 -7.71
N PRO A 131 15.49 -31.65 -6.61
CA PRO A 131 14.67 -30.47 -6.65
C PRO A 131 15.52 -29.22 -6.92
N THR A 132 14.90 -28.19 -7.48
CA THR A 132 15.55 -26.88 -7.69
C THR A 132 14.60 -25.78 -7.25
N ILE A 133 15.09 -24.79 -6.50
CA ILE A 133 14.33 -23.58 -6.14
C ILE A 133 14.67 -22.49 -7.13
N THR A 134 13.64 -21.81 -7.67
CA THR A 134 13.76 -20.63 -8.51
C THR A 134 13.47 -19.35 -7.74
N SER A 135 12.51 -19.38 -6.80
CA SER A 135 12.21 -18.26 -5.90
C SER A 135 11.56 -18.75 -4.60
N ALA A 136 11.65 -17.93 -3.57
CA ALA A 136 10.96 -18.15 -2.31
C ALA A 136 10.61 -16.81 -1.66
N SER A 137 9.44 -16.75 -0.98
CA SER A 137 8.97 -15.58 -0.23
C SER A 137 8.18 -16.00 1.01
N ALA A 138 8.29 -15.22 2.08
CA ALA A 138 7.51 -15.39 3.29
C ALA A 138 6.59 -14.19 3.46
N ILE A 139 5.27 -14.43 3.44
CA ILE A 139 4.23 -13.40 3.48
C ILE A 139 3.60 -13.42 4.87
N LEU A 140 3.49 -12.27 5.53
CA LEU A 140 2.90 -12.14 6.86
C LEU A 140 1.41 -12.52 6.81
N VAL A 141 1.01 -13.41 7.73
CA VAL A 141 -0.40 -13.78 7.97
C VAL A 141 -0.92 -13.05 9.20
N SER A 142 -0.22 -13.20 10.33
CA SER A 142 -0.54 -12.49 11.59
C SER A 142 0.59 -12.64 12.61
N GLY A 143 0.92 -11.59 13.34
CA GLY A 143 1.95 -11.62 14.40
C GLY A 143 3.30 -12.12 13.87
N THR A 144 3.75 -13.27 14.31
CA THR A 144 4.98 -13.93 13.82
C THR A 144 4.70 -15.10 12.86
N SER A 145 3.45 -15.30 12.45
CA SER A 145 3.04 -16.39 11.55
C SER A 145 3.10 -15.95 10.10
N TYR A 146 3.84 -16.68 9.27
CA TYR A 146 4.05 -16.40 7.85
C TYR A 146 3.68 -17.61 7.00
N THR A 147 3.13 -17.38 5.82
CA THR A 147 3.08 -18.35 4.73
C THR A 147 4.37 -18.26 3.94
N LEU A 148 5.13 -19.35 3.87
CA LEU A 148 6.34 -19.49 3.08
C LEU A 148 6.00 -20.22 1.79
N ASP A 149 6.10 -19.51 0.66
CA ASP A 149 5.91 -20.03 -0.69
C ASP A 149 7.26 -20.30 -1.32
N VAL A 150 7.42 -21.50 -1.89
CA VAL A 150 8.65 -21.94 -2.53
C VAL A 150 8.33 -22.43 -3.95
N PHE A 151 8.84 -21.74 -4.94
CA PHE A 151 8.68 -22.08 -6.36
C PHE A 151 9.96 -22.73 -6.92
N GLY A 152 9.78 -23.69 -7.80
CA GLY A 152 10.90 -24.41 -8.35
C GLY A 152 10.51 -25.50 -9.34
N THR A 153 11.33 -26.56 -9.41
CA THR A 153 11.07 -27.72 -10.28
C THR A 153 11.42 -29.02 -9.57
N ASN A 154 10.88 -30.12 -10.09
CA ASN A 154 11.16 -31.46 -9.61
C ASN A 154 10.67 -31.74 -8.19
N PHE A 155 9.66 -31.05 -7.70
CA PHE A 155 9.02 -31.40 -6.45
C PHE A 155 8.17 -32.67 -6.64
N VAL A 156 8.26 -33.58 -5.67
CA VAL A 156 7.56 -34.87 -5.71
C VAL A 156 6.72 -35.05 -4.43
N SER A 157 5.84 -36.03 -4.42
CA SER A 157 5.10 -36.38 -3.21
C SER A 157 6.06 -36.65 -2.05
N GLY A 158 5.88 -35.98 -0.92
CA GLY A 158 6.76 -36.05 0.25
C GLY A 158 7.97 -35.09 0.21
N SER A 159 8.07 -34.15 -0.75
CA SER A 159 9.05 -33.07 -0.71
C SER A 159 8.85 -32.22 0.54
N GLN A 160 9.92 -31.82 1.21
CA GLN A 160 9.90 -31.02 2.41
C GLN A 160 10.72 -29.75 2.26
N ILE A 161 10.13 -28.63 2.66
CA ILE A 161 10.84 -27.36 2.83
C ILE A 161 11.68 -27.44 4.11
N GLN A 162 12.90 -26.92 4.03
CA GLN A 162 13.80 -26.71 5.17
C GLN A 162 14.08 -25.21 5.32
N VAL A 163 13.93 -24.69 6.53
CA VAL A 163 14.28 -23.32 6.90
C VAL A 163 15.47 -23.37 7.85
N GLY A 164 16.58 -22.74 7.47
CA GLY A 164 17.82 -22.81 8.25
C GLY A 164 18.33 -24.24 8.49
N GLY A 165 18.03 -25.16 7.57
CA GLY A 165 18.37 -26.58 7.66
C GLY A 165 17.38 -27.44 8.47
N SER A 166 16.34 -26.87 9.06
CA SER A 166 15.29 -27.61 9.80
C SER A 166 14.06 -27.81 8.93
N SER A 167 13.55 -29.06 8.86
CA SER A 167 12.34 -29.36 8.09
C SER A 167 11.11 -28.72 8.74
N VAL A 168 10.23 -28.15 7.92
CA VAL A 168 8.94 -27.59 8.31
C VAL A 168 7.79 -28.39 7.69
N THR A 169 6.62 -28.35 8.31
CA THR A 169 5.42 -29.00 7.74
C THR A 169 5.11 -28.37 6.40
N THR A 170 5.17 -29.18 5.35
CA THR A 170 5.08 -28.73 3.96
C THR A 170 3.83 -29.24 3.29
N THR A 171 3.10 -28.35 2.64
CA THR A 171 2.00 -28.66 1.71
C THR A 171 2.53 -28.65 0.28
N ILE A 172 2.22 -29.66 -0.50
CA ILE A 172 2.56 -29.72 -1.93
C ILE A 172 1.38 -29.15 -2.71
N VAL A 173 1.56 -27.96 -3.28
CA VAL A 173 0.56 -27.30 -4.13
C VAL A 173 0.62 -27.89 -5.54
N SER A 174 1.84 -28.04 -6.08
CA SER A 174 2.10 -28.65 -7.39
C SER A 174 3.52 -29.22 -7.48
N SER A 175 3.89 -29.76 -8.65
CA SER A 175 5.28 -30.20 -8.90
C SER A 175 6.28 -29.02 -8.99
N THR A 176 5.78 -27.78 -8.97
CA THR A 176 6.57 -26.55 -9.08
C THR A 176 6.34 -25.59 -7.93
N GLU A 177 5.48 -25.93 -6.95
CA GLU A 177 5.12 -25.06 -5.83
C GLU A 177 4.91 -25.85 -4.54
N LEU A 178 5.60 -25.42 -3.49
CA LEU A 178 5.44 -25.91 -2.11
C LEU A 178 5.10 -24.74 -1.20
N GLN A 179 4.33 -25.03 -0.14
CA GLN A 179 3.92 -24.05 0.84
C GLN A 179 4.14 -24.57 2.27
N ALA A 180 4.48 -23.69 3.20
CA ALA A 180 4.59 -23.99 4.62
C ALA A 180 4.12 -22.82 5.47
N THR A 181 3.57 -23.09 6.66
CA THR A 181 3.40 -22.06 7.69
C THR A 181 4.62 -22.07 8.60
N VAL A 182 5.26 -20.90 8.77
CA VAL A 182 6.48 -20.75 9.57
C VAL A 182 6.32 -19.60 10.57
N SER A 183 6.99 -19.72 11.72
CA SER A 183 7.09 -18.62 12.68
C SER A 183 8.41 -17.89 12.44
N VAL A 184 8.34 -16.58 12.19
CA VAL A 184 9.50 -15.74 11.92
C VAL A 184 9.66 -14.71 13.03
N PRO A 185 10.85 -14.62 13.67
CA PRO A 185 11.10 -13.60 14.68
C PRO A 185 11.01 -12.18 14.09
N SER A 186 10.56 -11.22 14.91
CA SER A 186 10.53 -9.80 14.54
C SER A 186 11.90 -9.31 14.09
N GLY A 187 11.94 -8.49 13.03
CA GLY A 187 13.18 -7.94 12.47
C GLY A 187 13.92 -8.87 11.51
N THR A 188 13.41 -10.09 11.25
CA THR A 188 13.99 -10.98 10.25
C THR A 188 13.58 -10.53 8.85
N THR A 189 14.52 -10.22 7.99
CA THR A 189 14.26 -9.75 6.62
C THR A 189 14.42 -10.84 5.55
N SER A 190 15.01 -11.97 5.90
CA SER A 190 15.17 -13.12 5.00
C SER A 190 15.32 -14.44 5.73
N LEU A 191 14.90 -15.51 5.07
CA LEU A 191 15.07 -16.90 5.53
C LEU A 191 15.90 -17.68 4.52
N SER A 192 16.84 -18.50 5.01
CA SER A 192 17.56 -19.45 4.15
C SER A 192 16.68 -20.70 3.97
N VAL A 193 16.34 -21.02 2.72
CA VAL A 193 15.38 -22.08 2.36
C VAL A 193 16.02 -23.10 1.42
N SER A 194 15.79 -24.37 1.68
CA SER A 194 16.08 -25.47 0.75
C SER A 194 14.92 -26.46 0.72
N VAL A 195 14.87 -27.31 -0.29
CA VAL A 195 13.88 -28.37 -0.43
C VAL A 195 14.58 -29.72 -0.50
N VAL A 196 14.04 -30.71 0.20
CA VAL A 196 14.54 -32.07 0.18
C VAL A 196 13.48 -33.01 -0.38
N ASN A 197 13.79 -33.70 -1.48
CA ASN A 197 12.97 -34.79 -1.96
C ASN A 197 13.22 -36.05 -1.12
N PRO A 198 12.17 -36.87 -0.85
CA PRO A 198 12.28 -38.06 -0.02
C PRO A 198 13.06 -39.19 -0.69
N ASN A 199 13.33 -40.24 0.07
CA ASN A 199 13.84 -41.48 -0.51
C ASN A 199 12.82 -42.13 -1.50
N PRO A 200 13.29 -42.86 -2.51
CA PRO A 200 14.69 -43.30 -2.72
C PRO A 200 15.57 -42.20 -3.36
N GLY A 201 16.83 -42.19 -2.94
CA GLY A 201 17.82 -41.26 -3.48
C GLY A 201 17.65 -39.80 -3.04
N SER A 202 17.24 -39.60 -1.77
CA SER A 202 17.05 -38.29 -1.16
C SER A 202 18.09 -37.26 -1.67
N ALA A 203 17.59 -36.08 -2.08
CA ALA A 203 18.44 -35.02 -2.59
C ALA A 203 17.91 -33.65 -2.18
N SER A 204 18.81 -32.74 -1.86
CA SER A 204 18.51 -31.35 -1.53
C SER A 204 18.63 -30.47 -2.76
N SER A 205 17.82 -29.41 -2.82
CA SER A 205 17.92 -28.33 -3.81
C SER A 205 19.15 -27.44 -3.56
N ASN A 206 19.33 -26.46 -4.43
CA ASN A 206 20.08 -25.25 -4.09
C ASN A 206 19.44 -24.54 -2.88
N SER A 207 20.24 -23.78 -2.15
CA SER A 207 19.72 -22.85 -1.13
C SER A 207 19.22 -21.59 -1.83
N ALA A 208 18.07 -21.07 -1.38
CA ALA A 208 17.50 -19.79 -1.81
C ALA A 208 17.23 -18.90 -0.58
N SER A 209 17.22 -17.59 -0.77
CA SER A 209 16.80 -16.64 0.25
C SER A 209 15.34 -16.28 0.02
N ALA A 210 14.47 -16.60 0.98
CA ALA A 210 13.08 -16.12 0.98
C ALA A 210 13.05 -14.73 1.62
N THR A 211 12.56 -13.74 0.89
CA THR A 211 12.30 -12.40 1.44
C THR A 211 11.14 -12.49 2.41
N VAL A 212 11.29 -11.87 3.58
CA VAL A 212 10.23 -11.79 4.62
C VAL A 212 9.51 -10.45 4.47
N ALA A 213 8.21 -10.51 4.19
CA ALA A 213 7.36 -9.31 4.16
C ALA A 213 7.11 -8.81 5.58
N LEU A 214 7.32 -7.51 5.83
CA LEU A 214 7.12 -6.88 7.14
C LEU A 214 5.69 -6.37 7.35
N ALA A 215 4.87 -6.39 6.31
CA ALA A 215 3.43 -6.15 6.36
C ALA A 215 2.70 -7.12 5.41
N SER A 216 1.46 -7.47 5.73
CA SER A 216 0.57 -8.20 4.82
C SER A 216 0.13 -7.31 3.65
N VAL A 217 -0.43 -7.90 2.62
CA VAL A 217 -1.05 -7.14 1.51
C VAL A 217 -2.18 -6.25 2.02
N SER A 218 -3.00 -6.77 2.95
CA SER A 218 -4.12 -6.05 3.56
C SER A 218 -3.65 -4.80 4.31
N GLU A 219 -2.68 -4.97 5.23
CA GLU A 219 -2.08 -3.86 5.98
C GLU A 219 -1.48 -2.81 5.06
N ALA A 220 -0.73 -3.23 4.03
CA ALA A 220 -0.09 -2.33 3.08
C ALA A 220 -1.11 -1.55 2.24
N ALA A 221 -2.10 -2.23 1.68
CA ALA A 221 -3.13 -1.60 0.84
C ALA A 221 -3.99 -0.63 1.64
N ARG A 222 -4.39 -1.02 2.87
CA ARG A 222 -5.18 -0.16 3.77
C ARG A 222 -4.40 1.07 4.22
N LEU A 223 -3.13 0.92 4.63
CA LEU A 223 -2.29 2.07 4.94
C LEU A 223 -2.21 3.05 3.76
N LEU A 224 -1.96 2.54 2.56
CA LEU A 224 -1.81 3.38 1.38
C LEU A 224 -3.12 4.09 0.99
N ASP A 225 -4.26 3.48 1.23
CA ASP A 225 -5.56 4.10 1.01
C ASP A 225 -5.81 5.26 1.99
N GLN A 226 -5.37 5.12 3.23
CA GLN A 226 -5.46 6.15 4.26
C GLN A 226 -4.44 7.29 4.08
N ALA A 227 -3.22 6.93 3.73
CA ALA A 227 -2.04 7.82 3.72
C ALA A 227 -1.73 8.44 2.35
N THR A 228 -2.44 8.07 1.28
CA THR A 228 -2.17 8.51 -0.09
C THR A 228 -3.48 8.78 -0.85
N PHE A 229 -3.37 9.21 -2.09
CA PHE A 229 -4.52 9.29 -3.02
C PHE A 229 -4.88 7.95 -3.67
N GLY A 230 -4.46 6.84 -3.09
CA GLY A 230 -4.72 5.48 -3.52
C GLY A 230 -3.45 4.68 -3.77
N PRO A 231 -3.48 3.36 -3.54
CA PRO A 231 -2.33 2.48 -3.68
C PRO A 231 -1.94 2.26 -5.14
N THR A 232 -0.66 1.93 -5.37
CA THR A 232 -0.21 1.23 -6.58
C THR A 232 0.32 -0.13 -6.18
N LEU A 233 0.33 -1.11 -7.11
CA LEU A 233 0.92 -2.44 -6.81
C LEU A 233 2.37 -2.33 -6.32
N ALA A 234 3.17 -1.44 -6.91
CA ALA A 234 4.55 -1.22 -6.50
C ALA A 234 4.66 -0.64 -5.09
N GLN A 235 3.74 0.25 -4.70
CA GLN A 235 3.72 0.79 -3.34
C GLN A 235 3.27 -0.25 -2.32
N ILE A 236 2.29 -1.11 -2.64
CA ILE A 236 1.89 -2.24 -1.79
C ILE A 236 3.10 -3.13 -1.53
N GLN A 237 3.83 -3.52 -2.58
CA GLN A 237 5.04 -4.33 -2.45
C GLN A 237 6.13 -3.63 -1.64
N ASN A 238 6.29 -2.31 -1.80
CA ASN A 238 7.25 -1.54 -1.01
C ASN A 238 6.88 -1.54 0.48
N VAL A 239 5.61 -1.27 0.84
CA VAL A 239 5.17 -1.31 2.24
C VAL A 239 5.34 -2.71 2.83
N GLN A 240 5.01 -3.76 2.07
CA GLN A 240 5.28 -5.14 2.50
C GLN A 240 6.75 -5.39 2.82
N ALA A 241 7.64 -4.85 1.99
CA ALA A 241 9.09 -5.05 2.13
C ALA A 241 9.70 -4.25 3.29
N VAL A 242 9.26 -3.01 3.53
CA VAL A 242 9.87 -2.12 4.54
C VAL A 242 9.08 -2.03 5.84
N GLY A 243 7.79 -2.39 5.84
CA GLY A 243 6.87 -2.25 6.96
C GLY A 243 6.21 -0.86 7.02
N ILE A 244 5.16 -0.75 7.84
CA ILE A 244 4.30 0.44 7.97
C ILE A 244 5.11 1.64 8.49
N ASP A 245 5.77 1.51 9.66
CA ASP A 245 6.52 2.61 10.29
C ASP A 245 7.64 3.16 9.40
N ALA A 246 8.42 2.26 8.76
CA ALA A 246 9.48 2.69 7.85
C ALA A 246 8.93 3.39 6.60
N TYR A 247 7.79 2.95 6.07
CA TYR A 247 7.12 3.63 4.96
C TYR A 247 6.67 5.03 5.36
N ILE A 248 5.97 5.19 6.49
CA ILE A 248 5.53 6.49 7.00
C ILE A 248 6.73 7.41 7.22
N THR A 249 7.79 6.90 7.85
CA THR A 249 9.05 7.63 8.04
C THR A 249 9.66 8.09 6.71
N SER A 250 9.65 7.23 5.69
CA SER A 250 10.16 7.59 4.36
C SER A 250 9.34 8.71 3.72
N GLN A 251 8.02 8.70 3.91
CA GLN A 251 7.11 9.73 3.38
C GLN A 251 7.32 11.09 4.07
N PHE A 252 7.57 11.13 5.37
CA PHE A 252 7.93 12.37 6.06
C PHE A 252 9.20 13.01 5.51
N ASN A 253 10.16 12.19 5.08
CA ASN A 253 11.44 12.62 4.53
C ASN A 253 11.40 12.83 3.00
N THR A 254 10.30 12.52 2.33
CA THR A 254 10.16 12.71 0.89
C THR A 254 10.11 14.22 0.57
N PRO A 255 10.92 14.70 -0.38
CA PRO A 255 10.89 16.10 -0.78
C PRO A 255 9.50 16.53 -1.25
N TYR A 256 9.11 17.71 -0.83
CA TYR A 256 7.84 18.33 -1.19
C TYR A 256 7.73 18.63 -2.69
N THR A 257 6.58 18.33 -3.28
CA THR A 257 6.24 18.62 -4.68
C THR A 257 5.28 19.81 -4.74
N PRO A 258 5.74 21.02 -5.08
CA PRO A 258 4.86 22.19 -5.14
C PRO A 258 3.97 22.17 -6.40
N LEU A 259 2.78 22.76 -6.29
CA LEU A 259 2.08 23.25 -7.47
C LEU A 259 2.88 24.40 -8.08
N PRO A 260 3.12 24.41 -9.40
CA PRO A 260 3.83 25.52 -10.03
C PRO A 260 3.00 26.80 -9.98
N ASN A 261 3.68 27.94 -9.86
CA ASN A 261 3.01 29.23 -9.96
C ASN A 261 2.37 29.40 -11.33
N ILE A 262 1.13 29.86 -11.35
CA ILE A 262 0.39 30.09 -12.59
C ILE A 262 1.09 31.22 -13.39
N PRO A 263 1.67 30.92 -14.56
CA PRO A 263 2.41 31.92 -15.33
C PRO A 263 1.48 32.83 -16.13
N SER A 264 2.03 33.98 -16.59
CA SER A 264 1.37 34.86 -17.54
C SER A 264 2.32 35.10 -18.73
N PRO A 265 1.92 34.76 -19.98
CA PRO A 265 0.61 34.24 -20.40
C PRO A 265 0.37 32.80 -19.91
N LEU A 266 -0.90 32.39 -19.87
CA LEU A 266 -1.28 31.03 -19.45
C LEU A 266 -0.69 29.98 -20.41
N PRO A 267 -0.14 28.87 -19.89
CA PRO A 267 0.36 27.77 -20.71
C PRO A 267 -0.76 27.01 -21.42
N ALA A 268 -0.40 26.23 -22.44
CA ALA A 268 -1.35 25.46 -23.25
C ALA A 268 -2.24 24.53 -22.40
N VAL A 269 -1.69 23.93 -21.35
CA VAL A 269 -2.40 23.08 -20.40
C VAL A 269 -3.61 23.76 -19.75
N CYS A 270 -3.61 25.09 -19.67
CA CYS A 270 -4.67 25.89 -19.05
C CYS A 270 -5.62 26.54 -20.07
N LEU A 271 -5.37 26.37 -21.37
CA LEU A 271 -6.13 27.08 -22.41
C LEU A 271 -7.51 26.49 -22.71
N SER A 272 -7.83 25.29 -22.22
CA SER A 272 -9.13 24.64 -22.50
C SER A 272 -10.34 25.49 -22.09
N ALA A 273 -10.20 26.33 -21.04
CA ALA A 273 -11.20 27.32 -20.63
C ALA A 273 -10.64 28.74 -20.50
N ASN A 274 -9.35 28.94 -20.84
CA ASN A 274 -8.64 30.21 -20.79
C ASN A 274 -8.76 30.97 -19.44
N THR A 275 -8.72 30.21 -18.33
CA THR A 275 -8.80 30.76 -16.97
C THR A 275 -7.67 30.23 -16.08
N PRO A 276 -7.15 31.05 -15.14
CA PRO A 276 -6.17 30.56 -14.15
C PRO A 276 -6.65 29.37 -13.31
N THR A 277 -7.94 29.25 -13.07
CA THR A 277 -8.55 28.14 -12.32
C THR A 277 -8.31 26.79 -13.00
N VAL A 278 -8.32 26.74 -14.33
CA VAL A 278 -8.00 25.50 -15.07
C VAL A 278 -6.56 25.08 -14.84
N CYS A 279 -5.63 26.02 -14.71
CA CYS A 279 -4.25 25.71 -14.35
C CYS A 279 -4.16 25.13 -12.96
N GLU A 280 -4.68 25.85 -11.97
CA GLU A 280 -4.61 25.45 -10.56
C GLU A 280 -5.17 24.05 -10.35
N GLU A 281 -6.38 23.77 -10.85
CA GLU A 281 -7.00 22.46 -10.71
C GLU A 281 -6.25 21.38 -11.49
N SER A 282 -5.78 21.64 -12.70
CA SER A 282 -4.99 20.70 -13.48
C SER A 282 -3.70 20.30 -12.78
N GLU A 283 -2.96 21.26 -12.23
CA GLU A 283 -1.73 21.03 -11.47
C GLU A 283 -2.00 20.26 -10.18
N TRP A 284 -3.09 20.59 -9.48
CA TRP A 284 -3.49 19.88 -8.28
C TRP A 284 -3.73 18.38 -8.57
N TRP A 285 -4.53 18.06 -9.61
CA TRP A 285 -4.78 16.67 -10.00
C TRP A 285 -3.50 15.95 -10.40
N GLN A 286 -2.62 16.62 -11.13
CA GLN A 286 -1.34 16.04 -11.52
C GLN A 286 -0.52 15.66 -10.29
N VAL A 287 -0.38 16.57 -9.32
CA VAL A 287 0.40 16.32 -8.10
C VAL A 287 -0.26 15.23 -7.25
N ALA A 288 -1.58 15.25 -7.07
CA ALA A 288 -2.30 14.21 -6.33
C ALA A 288 -2.08 12.81 -6.94
N LEU A 289 -2.10 12.70 -8.27
CA LEU A 289 -1.94 11.42 -8.97
C LEU A 289 -0.49 10.93 -9.08
N THR A 290 0.47 11.84 -9.25
CA THR A 290 1.84 11.49 -9.66
C THR A 290 2.93 11.93 -8.68
N GLY A 291 2.62 12.79 -7.71
CA GLY A 291 3.58 13.25 -6.70
C GLY A 291 4.15 12.08 -5.88
N ASN A 292 5.43 12.14 -5.53
CA ASN A 292 6.08 11.12 -4.71
C ASN A 292 5.81 11.31 -3.21
N ASP A 293 5.52 12.53 -2.79
CA ASP A 293 5.22 12.96 -1.43
C ASP A 293 3.74 12.76 -1.07
N GLN A 294 3.22 11.58 -1.36
CA GLN A 294 1.80 11.25 -1.27
C GLN A 294 1.18 11.53 0.09
N LEU A 295 1.85 11.17 1.18
CA LEU A 295 1.35 11.43 2.54
C LEU A 295 1.23 12.94 2.80
N ARG A 296 2.22 13.72 2.38
CA ARG A 296 2.20 15.19 2.50
C ARG A 296 1.02 15.79 1.74
N GLN A 297 0.82 15.40 0.50
CA GLN A 297 -0.26 15.88 -0.33
C GLN A 297 -1.64 15.45 0.20
N ARG A 298 -1.74 14.24 0.73
CA ARG A 298 -2.99 13.73 1.35
C ARG A 298 -3.34 14.49 2.64
N VAL A 299 -2.34 14.81 3.46
CA VAL A 299 -2.52 15.64 4.66
C VAL A 299 -2.87 17.08 4.27
N ALA A 300 -2.20 17.66 3.26
CA ALA A 300 -2.55 18.98 2.75
C ALA A 300 -3.99 19.05 2.23
N PHE A 301 -4.46 17.99 1.57
CA PHE A 301 -5.86 17.87 1.15
C PHE A 301 -6.80 17.86 2.36
N ALA A 302 -6.54 17.02 3.38
CA ALA A 302 -7.32 17.02 4.62
C ALA A 302 -7.33 18.39 5.32
N LEU A 303 -6.17 19.07 5.39
CA LEU A 303 -6.09 20.42 5.95
C LEU A 303 -6.87 21.43 5.11
N SER A 304 -6.92 21.31 3.78
CA SER A 304 -7.70 22.21 2.92
C SER A 304 -9.20 22.04 3.08
N GLU A 305 -9.65 20.88 3.52
CA GLU A 305 -11.05 20.60 3.84
C GLU A 305 -11.45 21.08 5.25
N MET A 306 -10.47 21.23 6.14
CA MET A 306 -10.64 21.83 7.46
C MET A 306 -10.52 23.36 7.41
N PHE A 307 -9.50 23.89 6.74
CA PHE A 307 -9.22 25.32 6.57
C PHE A 307 -9.69 25.78 5.18
N VAL A 308 -11.00 25.82 5.02
CA VAL A 308 -11.66 25.99 3.73
C VAL A 308 -11.44 27.36 3.12
N ILE A 309 -11.01 27.39 1.85
CA ILE A 309 -11.18 28.53 0.94
C ILE A 309 -11.78 28.05 -0.38
N SER A 310 -12.33 28.94 -1.19
CA SER A 310 -12.94 28.57 -2.47
C SER A 310 -12.48 29.48 -3.61
N SER A 311 -11.99 28.88 -4.71
CA SER A 311 -11.64 29.61 -5.94
C SER A 311 -12.84 30.24 -6.64
N ASP A 312 -14.07 29.94 -6.21
CA ASP A 312 -15.27 30.68 -6.64
C ASP A 312 -15.36 32.06 -5.97
N SER A 313 -14.65 32.27 -4.86
CA SER A 313 -14.66 33.51 -4.08
C SER A 313 -13.31 34.25 -4.08
N VAL A 314 -12.21 33.53 -4.28
CA VAL A 314 -10.85 34.12 -4.30
C VAL A 314 -10.14 33.80 -5.61
N ASN A 315 -9.03 34.51 -5.88
CA ASN A 315 -8.26 34.33 -7.11
C ASN A 315 -7.54 32.97 -7.12
N ALA A 316 -7.58 32.23 -8.21
CA ALA A 316 -6.94 30.92 -8.37
C ALA A 316 -5.43 30.94 -8.06
N THR A 317 -4.74 32.05 -8.36
CA THR A 317 -3.32 32.19 -8.04
C THR A 317 -3.05 32.15 -6.52
N THR A 318 -3.95 32.73 -5.71
CA THR A 318 -3.82 32.64 -4.25
C THR A 318 -4.17 31.23 -3.73
N VAL A 319 -5.03 30.49 -4.44
CA VAL A 319 -5.30 29.06 -4.10
C VAL A 319 -4.06 28.21 -4.29
N THR A 320 -3.31 28.40 -5.40
CA THR A 320 -2.02 27.73 -5.61
C THR A 320 -1.03 28.03 -4.47
N TYR A 321 -0.90 29.29 -4.07
CA TYR A 321 -0.08 29.69 -2.93
C TYR A 321 -0.55 29.03 -1.64
N TYR A 322 -1.85 29.02 -1.39
CA TYR A 322 -2.48 28.42 -0.20
C TYR A 322 -2.24 26.91 -0.11
N HIS A 323 -2.45 26.21 -1.22
CA HIS A 323 -2.14 24.77 -1.27
C HIS A 323 -0.68 24.48 -0.96
N ASN A 324 0.23 25.23 -1.59
CA ASN A 324 1.66 25.09 -1.39
C ASN A 324 2.07 25.32 0.08
N MET A 325 1.46 26.29 0.73
CA MET A 325 1.63 26.57 2.16
C MET A 325 1.15 25.39 3.01
N LEU A 326 -0.08 24.90 2.81
CA LEU A 326 -0.60 23.74 3.56
C LEU A 326 0.24 22.49 3.35
N ALA A 327 0.69 22.22 2.12
CA ALA A 327 1.55 21.08 1.83
C ALA A 327 2.95 21.22 2.47
N GLN A 328 3.50 22.41 2.48
CA GLN A 328 4.77 22.68 3.15
C GLN A 328 4.67 22.50 4.65
N ASP A 329 3.57 22.95 5.26
CA ASP A 329 3.34 22.94 6.69
C ASP A 329 2.73 21.66 7.22
N ALA A 330 2.34 20.73 6.37
CA ALA A 330 1.59 19.51 6.72
C ALA A 330 2.20 18.71 7.89
N PHE A 331 3.51 18.79 8.09
CA PHE A 331 4.25 18.06 9.14
C PHE A 331 4.97 19.00 10.12
N THR A 332 4.62 20.29 10.14
CA THR A 332 5.16 21.27 11.09
C THR A 332 4.34 21.32 12.38
N SER A 333 4.47 22.39 13.16
CA SER A 333 3.60 22.63 14.31
C SER A 333 2.23 23.14 13.86
N PHE A 334 1.16 22.67 14.51
CA PHE A 334 -0.20 23.22 14.30
C PHE A 334 -0.26 24.75 14.53
N SER A 335 0.55 25.28 15.43
CA SER A 335 0.65 26.74 15.64
C SER A 335 1.24 27.45 14.40
N THR A 336 2.16 26.83 13.67
CA THR A 336 2.67 27.35 12.39
C THR A 336 1.56 27.37 11.35
N ILE A 337 0.82 26.26 11.22
CA ILE A 337 -0.33 26.18 10.30
C ILE A 337 -1.36 27.28 10.59
N LEU A 338 -1.72 27.48 11.87
CA LEU A 338 -2.65 28.55 12.25
C LEU A 338 -2.15 29.94 11.87
N ASN A 339 -0.87 30.22 12.10
CA ASN A 339 -0.27 31.49 11.72
C ASN A 339 -0.31 31.72 10.20
N ASP A 340 0.12 30.72 9.44
CA ASP A 340 0.29 30.86 7.98
C ASP A 340 -1.07 30.84 7.25
N VAL A 341 -2.06 30.08 7.76
CA VAL A 341 -3.45 30.18 7.32
C VAL A 341 -4.01 31.58 7.59
N SER A 342 -3.80 32.13 8.81
CA SER A 342 -4.29 33.48 9.17
C SER A 342 -3.71 34.57 8.28
N LEU A 343 -2.43 34.45 7.94
CA LEU A 343 -1.74 35.47 7.13
C LEU A 343 -1.88 35.21 5.62
N SER A 344 -2.48 34.11 5.20
CA SER A 344 -2.70 33.84 3.78
C SER A 344 -3.68 34.86 3.16
N PRO A 345 -3.32 35.48 2.02
CA PRO A 345 -4.25 36.38 1.33
C PRO A 345 -5.49 35.64 0.79
N GLY A 346 -5.41 34.30 0.58
CA GLY A 346 -6.54 33.46 0.21
C GLY A 346 -7.57 33.38 1.32
N MET A 347 -7.13 32.98 2.51
CA MET A 347 -7.99 32.92 3.71
C MET A 347 -8.48 34.31 4.11
N GLY A 348 -7.59 35.31 4.12
CA GLY A 348 -7.94 36.70 4.42
C GLY A 348 -9.02 37.25 3.49
N GLY A 349 -8.95 36.92 2.19
CA GLY A 349 -9.97 37.30 1.20
C GLY A 349 -11.29 36.53 1.37
N TYR A 350 -11.21 35.25 1.65
CA TYR A 350 -12.38 34.38 1.80
C TYR A 350 -13.22 34.72 3.01
N LEU A 351 -12.59 34.97 4.16
CA LEU A 351 -13.27 35.24 5.44
C LEU A 351 -13.18 36.73 5.88
N ASN A 352 -12.88 37.64 4.96
CA ASN A 352 -12.91 39.09 5.15
C ASN A 352 -11.94 39.66 6.23
N MET A 353 -10.88 38.95 6.57
CA MET A 353 -9.79 39.50 7.38
C MET A 353 -8.95 40.49 6.55
N LEU A 354 -8.73 40.17 5.26
CA LEU A 354 -8.05 41.06 4.32
C LEU A 354 -8.79 42.40 4.19
N ASN A 355 -8.09 43.50 4.46
CA ASN A 355 -8.63 44.85 4.44
C ASN A 355 -9.68 45.16 5.53
N SER A 356 -9.73 44.33 6.60
CA SER A 356 -10.52 44.66 7.78
C SER A 356 -9.81 45.72 8.61
N ALA A 357 -10.42 46.90 8.74
CA ALA A 357 -9.91 48.04 9.54
C ALA A 357 -10.52 48.02 10.94
N LYS A 358 -9.86 48.70 11.89
CA LYS A 358 -10.48 49.06 13.18
C LYS A 358 -11.82 49.74 12.94
N ALA A 359 -12.83 49.33 13.71
CA ALA A 359 -14.16 49.86 13.52
C ALA A 359 -14.26 51.31 13.96
N PRO A 360 -15.09 52.16 13.29
CA PRO A 360 -15.45 53.47 13.78
C PRO A 360 -16.14 53.36 15.14
N ALA A 361 -16.11 54.46 15.91
CA ALA A 361 -16.76 54.53 17.21
C ALA A 361 -18.25 54.11 17.14
N GLY A 362 -18.67 53.15 18.00
CA GLY A 362 -20.02 52.61 18.04
C GLY A 362 -20.33 51.54 16.99
N GLN A 363 -19.32 51.09 16.21
CA GLN A 363 -19.42 49.95 15.31
C GLN A 363 -18.53 48.80 15.80
N ILE A 364 -18.76 47.62 15.27
CA ILE A 364 -17.94 46.41 15.52
C ILE A 364 -17.08 46.08 14.34
N ALA A 365 -15.89 45.52 14.59
CA ALA A 365 -15.01 45.02 13.56
C ALA A 365 -15.64 43.81 12.85
N ASN A 366 -15.18 43.49 11.64
CA ASN A 366 -15.67 42.30 10.91
C ASN A 366 -15.30 41.03 11.68
N GLU A 367 -16.31 40.29 12.08
CA GLU A 367 -16.18 39.09 12.94
C GLU A 367 -15.99 37.80 12.15
N ASN A 368 -16.15 37.81 10.83
CA ASN A 368 -16.25 36.59 10.02
C ASN A 368 -15.04 35.66 10.26
N TYR A 369 -13.83 36.18 10.07
CA TYR A 369 -12.62 35.38 10.28
C TYR A 369 -12.49 34.90 11.74
N ALA A 370 -12.71 35.79 12.71
CA ALA A 370 -12.61 35.45 14.13
C ALA A 370 -13.59 34.32 14.52
N ARG A 371 -14.82 34.39 14.04
CA ARG A 371 -15.87 33.40 14.30
C ARG A 371 -15.50 32.05 13.72
N GLU A 372 -15.11 31.99 12.43
CA GLU A 372 -14.81 30.73 11.78
C GLU A 372 -13.51 30.10 12.30
N LEU A 373 -12.49 30.92 12.62
CA LEU A 373 -11.26 30.44 13.24
C LEU A 373 -11.53 29.72 14.57
N MET A 374 -12.42 30.30 15.41
CA MET A 374 -12.81 29.70 16.68
C MET A 374 -13.74 28.49 16.48
N GLN A 375 -14.77 28.64 15.66
CA GLN A 375 -15.87 27.68 15.52
C GLN A 375 -15.51 26.46 14.69
N LEU A 376 -14.89 26.65 13.51
CA LEU A 376 -14.66 25.58 12.55
C LEU A 376 -13.22 25.08 12.54
N PHE A 377 -12.24 25.94 12.87
CA PHE A 377 -10.83 25.63 12.63
C PHE A 377 -10.07 25.22 13.90
N THR A 378 -10.55 25.58 15.11
CA THR A 378 -9.74 25.36 16.32
C THR A 378 -10.46 24.73 17.50
N ILE A 379 -11.52 25.35 18.05
CA ILE A 379 -12.06 24.94 19.36
C ILE A 379 -13.52 24.47 19.32
N GLY A 380 -14.27 24.79 18.27
CA GLY A 380 -15.69 24.49 18.19
C GLY A 380 -16.53 25.38 19.13
N ILE A 381 -17.86 25.21 19.07
CA ILE A 381 -18.80 26.04 19.85
C ILE A 381 -18.95 25.61 21.31
N ASN A 382 -18.66 24.34 21.62
CA ASN A 382 -18.85 23.76 22.96
C ASN A 382 -17.55 23.17 23.51
N GLN A 383 -17.42 23.18 24.85
CA GLN A 383 -16.31 22.56 25.54
C GLN A 383 -16.30 21.03 25.34
N LEU A 384 -15.09 20.49 25.09
CA LEU A 384 -14.88 19.07 24.86
C LEU A 384 -14.03 18.44 25.97
N ASN A 385 -14.34 17.18 26.28
CA ASN A 385 -13.42 16.27 26.94
C ASN A 385 -12.31 15.85 25.95
N GLN A 386 -11.25 15.24 26.44
CA GLN A 386 -10.14 14.78 25.58
C GLN A 386 -10.55 13.69 24.58
N ASP A 387 -11.65 13.01 24.82
CA ASP A 387 -12.24 12.01 23.93
C ASP A 387 -13.20 12.59 22.86
N GLY A 388 -13.28 13.92 22.78
CA GLY A 388 -14.15 14.63 21.84
C GLY A 388 -15.63 14.69 22.23
N SER A 389 -16.04 14.12 23.37
CA SER A 389 -17.40 14.26 23.90
C SER A 389 -17.61 15.65 24.53
N PHE A 390 -18.86 16.14 24.55
CA PHE A 390 -19.18 17.44 25.15
C PHE A 390 -19.03 17.43 26.66
N GLN A 391 -18.46 18.51 27.20
CA GLN A 391 -18.60 18.82 28.62
C GLN A 391 -20.00 19.41 28.87
N LEU A 392 -20.66 18.91 29.93
CA LEU A 392 -22.02 19.27 30.23
C LEU A 392 -22.10 20.09 31.52
N ASP A 393 -23.00 21.06 31.55
CA ASP A 393 -23.34 21.81 32.76
C ASP A 393 -24.18 20.95 33.77
N GLY A 394 -24.50 21.51 34.92
CA GLY A 394 -25.31 20.83 35.95
C GLY A 394 -26.74 20.47 35.51
N SER A 395 -27.21 20.97 34.36
CA SER A 395 -28.50 20.68 33.74
C SER A 395 -28.41 19.71 32.57
N GLY A 396 -27.19 19.24 32.22
CA GLY A 396 -26.94 18.33 31.11
C GLY A 396 -26.83 19.00 29.74
N ASN A 397 -26.65 20.32 29.66
CA ASN A 397 -26.44 21.02 28.38
C ASN A 397 -24.94 21.18 28.09
N PRO A 398 -24.52 21.17 26.81
CA PRO A 398 -23.16 21.49 26.44
C PRO A 398 -22.74 22.89 26.89
N ILE A 399 -21.52 23.00 27.44
CA ILE A 399 -20.97 24.28 27.94
C ILE A 399 -20.38 25.04 26.76
N PRO A 400 -20.77 26.30 26.46
CA PRO A 400 -20.18 27.09 25.40
C PRO A 400 -18.69 27.39 25.63
N ASN A 401 -17.89 27.42 24.55
CA ASN A 401 -16.47 27.75 24.60
C ASN A 401 -16.19 29.25 24.76
N TYR A 402 -17.05 30.07 24.21
CA TYR A 402 -16.82 31.50 24.12
C TYR A 402 -18.16 32.27 24.08
N THR A 403 -18.07 33.55 24.36
CA THR A 403 -19.13 34.51 24.29
C THR A 403 -19.00 35.40 23.06
N GLU A 404 -20.07 36.12 22.69
CA GLU A 404 -20.07 37.10 21.62
C GLU A 404 -19.04 38.22 21.86
N ALA A 405 -18.87 38.66 23.10
CA ALA A 405 -17.88 39.69 23.47
C ALA A 405 -16.44 39.23 23.19
N GLN A 406 -16.15 37.92 23.33
CA GLN A 406 -14.84 37.34 23.00
C GLN A 406 -14.66 37.26 21.49
N VAL A 407 -15.69 36.88 20.72
CA VAL A 407 -15.59 36.93 19.22
C VAL A 407 -15.24 38.34 18.76
N GLN A 408 -15.88 39.38 19.31
CA GLN A 408 -15.58 40.77 19.00
C GLN A 408 -14.16 41.18 19.43
N ALA A 409 -13.66 40.65 20.55
CA ALA A 409 -12.27 40.90 20.95
C ALA A 409 -11.26 40.32 19.96
N PHE A 410 -11.48 39.06 19.53
CA PHE A 410 -10.67 38.44 18.50
C PHE A 410 -10.77 39.17 17.16
N ALA A 411 -11.98 39.59 16.76
CA ALA A 411 -12.16 40.38 15.51
C ALA A 411 -11.35 41.67 15.51
N ARG A 412 -11.24 42.37 16.67
CA ARG A 412 -10.39 43.57 16.80
C ARG A 412 -8.89 43.23 16.70
N ALA A 413 -8.45 42.08 17.23
CA ALA A 413 -7.07 41.61 17.14
C ALA A 413 -6.65 41.36 15.68
N TYR A 414 -7.60 41.01 14.82
CA TYR A 414 -7.35 40.66 13.42
C TYR A 414 -7.54 41.84 12.45
N THR A 415 -7.61 43.07 12.93
CA THR A 415 -7.69 44.30 12.08
C THR A 415 -6.33 44.75 11.61
N GLY A 416 -6.30 45.52 10.51
CA GLY A 416 -5.09 46.17 10.01
C GLY A 416 -4.33 45.39 8.94
N TRP A 417 -4.78 44.20 8.53
CA TRP A 417 -4.10 43.36 7.55
C TRP A 417 -4.55 43.61 6.12
N THR A 418 -3.58 43.71 5.19
CA THR A 418 -3.80 43.98 3.75
C THR A 418 -2.78 43.21 2.92
N TYR A 419 -2.91 43.24 1.59
CA TYR A 419 -1.87 42.66 0.71
C TYR A 419 -0.51 43.28 1.00
N ALA A 420 0.54 42.46 1.09
CA ALA A 420 1.92 42.91 1.07
C ALA A 420 2.25 43.66 -0.24
N THR A 421 3.33 44.41 -0.26
CA THR A 421 3.87 44.98 -1.50
C THR A 421 4.30 43.89 -2.48
N SER A 422 4.57 44.20 -3.74
CA SER A 422 5.07 43.27 -4.74
C SER A 422 6.38 42.55 -4.34
N THR A 423 7.13 43.14 -3.40
CA THR A 423 8.37 42.56 -2.83
C THR A 423 8.16 41.87 -1.47
N GLY A 424 6.92 41.74 -1.02
CA GLY A 424 6.58 41.08 0.27
C GLY A 424 6.66 42.00 1.49
N GLY A 425 6.91 43.31 1.33
CA GLY A 425 7.03 44.27 2.44
C GLY A 425 5.69 44.92 2.84
N THR A 426 5.72 45.71 3.93
CA THR A 426 4.58 46.46 4.44
C THR A 426 4.22 47.61 3.50
N PRO A 427 2.94 47.73 3.09
CA PRO A 427 2.50 48.84 2.24
C PRO A 427 2.34 50.13 3.05
N THR A 428 2.46 51.27 2.37
CA THR A 428 2.30 52.60 2.98
C THR A 428 0.86 53.09 3.04
N LYS A 429 -0.08 52.35 2.42
CA LYS A 429 -1.51 52.67 2.36
C LYS A 429 -2.35 51.49 2.77
N PHE A 430 -3.47 51.78 3.42
CA PHE A 430 -4.51 50.81 3.72
C PHE A 430 -5.84 51.24 3.10
N PRO A 431 -6.55 50.35 2.40
CA PRO A 431 -6.07 49.06 1.91
C PRO A 431 -5.01 49.21 0.81
N ASN A 432 -4.11 48.23 0.66
CA ASN A 432 -3.24 48.10 -0.50
C ASN A 432 -4.08 47.64 -1.70
N GLY A 433 -4.23 48.51 -2.71
CA GLY A 433 -5.02 48.22 -3.89
C GLY A 433 -4.32 47.32 -4.92
N THR A 434 -3.05 46.97 -4.70
CA THR A 434 -2.27 46.10 -5.60
C THR A 434 -2.15 44.72 -4.97
N PRO A 435 -2.88 43.71 -5.47
CA PRO A 435 -2.82 42.37 -4.91
C PRO A 435 -1.43 41.76 -5.03
N ASN A 436 -0.93 41.17 -3.95
CA ASN A 436 0.16 40.19 -3.95
C ASN A 436 -0.39 38.84 -3.43
N PHE A 437 -0.52 37.88 -4.33
CA PHE A 437 -1.10 36.56 -4.04
C PHE A 437 -0.05 35.53 -3.57
N PHE A 438 1.24 35.90 -3.58
CA PHE A 438 2.36 34.99 -3.33
C PHE A 438 3.11 35.29 -2.03
N ALA A 439 2.60 36.17 -1.22
CA ALA A 439 3.22 36.53 0.06
C ALA A 439 2.15 36.62 1.16
N PRO A 440 2.51 36.40 2.42
CA PRO A 440 1.63 36.66 3.55
C PRO A 440 1.10 38.09 3.54
N MET A 441 -0.09 38.29 4.10
CA MET A 441 -0.63 39.64 4.34
C MET A 441 0.34 40.45 5.22
N ALA A 442 0.34 41.75 5.07
CA ALA A 442 1.17 42.64 5.86
C ALA A 442 0.31 43.64 6.67
N ALA A 443 0.77 43.97 7.87
CA ALA A 443 0.09 44.87 8.78
C ALA A 443 0.28 46.34 8.39
N VAL A 444 -0.77 47.14 8.58
CA VAL A 444 -0.76 48.61 8.54
C VAL A 444 -1.35 49.13 9.83
N GLU A 445 -0.49 49.55 10.77
CA GLU A 445 -0.84 49.91 12.14
C GLU A 445 -1.90 51.01 12.25
N SER A 446 -1.96 51.95 11.31
CA SER A 446 -2.98 53.01 11.30
C SER A 446 -4.43 52.45 11.15
N ALA A 447 -4.57 51.25 10.61
CA ALA A 447 -5.84 50.54 10.46
C ALA A 447 -6.10 49.53 11.54
N HIS A 448 -5.12 49.23 12.42
CA HIS A 448 -5.25 48.29 13.53
C HIS A 448 -5.97 48.88 14.75
N ASP A 449 -6.72 48.06 15.48
CA ASP A 449 -7.37 48.41 16.74
C ASP A 449 -6.39 48.21 17.91
N MET A 450 -5.84 49.27 18.44
CA MET A 450 -4.86 49.26 19.54
C MET A 450 -5.49 49.29 20.93
N THR A 451 -6.82 49.10 21.06
CA THR A 451 -7.48 49.03 22.37
C THR A 451 -7.28 47.70 23.03
N PRO A 452 -7.34 47.60 24.39
CA PRO A 452 -7.14 46.32 25.05
C PRO A 452 -8.25 45.32 24.69
N LYS A 453 -7.90 44.04 24.64
CA LYS A 453 -8.82 42.95 24.24
C LYS A 453 -8.78 41.85 25.29
N THR A 454 -9.94 41.45 25.80
CA THR A 454 -10.05 40.29 26.69
C THR A 454 -10.49 39.08 25.88
N LEU A 455 -9.62 38.11 25.77
CA LEU A 455 -9.79 36.90 24.99
C LEU A 455 -10.36 35.76 25.85
N LEU A 456 -10.04 34.48 25.48
CA LEU A 456 -10.47 33.30 26.22
C LEU A 456 -9.80 33.25 27.60
N ASN A 457 -10.46 32.57 28.53
CA ASN A 457 -9.94 32.30 29.90
C ASN A 457 -9.43 33.55 30.66
N GLY A 458 -9.86 34.74 30.27
CA GLY A 458 -9.41 35.99 30.87
C GLY A 458 -8.05 36.49 30.40
N THR A 459 -7.49 35.93 29.34
CA THR A 459 -6.27 36.44 28.67
C THR A 459 -6.52 37.85 28.17
N VAL A 460 -5.64 38.78 28.48
CA VAL A 460 -5.76 40.20 28.07
C VAL A 460 -4.61 40.59 27.17
N LEU A 461 -4.92 41.02 25.96
CA LEU A 461 -3.98 41.74 25.11
C LEU A 461 -3.96 43.20 25.55
N PRO A 462 -2.81 43.77 25.95
CA PRO A 462 -2.75 45.13 26.45
C PRO A 462 -2.99 46.17 25.35
N ALA A 463 -3.30 47.40 25.73
CA ALA A 463 -3.44 48.51 24.78
C ALA A 463 -2.10 48.85 24.14
N ASN A 464 -2.16 49.37 22.89
CA ASN A 464 -1.05 49.85 22.09
C ASN A 464 -0.09 48.75 21.60
N GLN A 465 -0.56 47.50 21.49
CA GLN A 465 0.16 46.45 20.76
C GLN A 465 0.03 46.68 19.24
N THR A 466 1.02 46.19 18.51
CA THR A 466 1.01 46.12 17.04
C THR A 466 0.03 45.03 16.56
N ALA A 467 -0.33 45.05 15.28
CA ALA A 467 -1.17 44.02 14.68
C ALA A 467 -0.53 42.65 14.74
N GLU A 468 0.80 42.57 14.61
CA GLU A 468 1.56 41.32 14.72
C GLU A 468 1.55 40.79 16.15
N GLU A 469 1.74 41.66 17.17
CA GLU A 469 1.69 41.24 18.58
C GLU A 469 0.31 40.75 18.97
N ASP A 470 -0.75 41.43 18.54
CA ASP A 470 -2.15 41.04 18.80
C ASP A 470 -2.50 39.74 18.08
N LEU A 471 -2.10 39.56 16.82
CA LEU A 471 -2.31 38.30 16.11
C LEU A 471 -1.60 37.14 16.81
N ALA A 472 -0.33 37.30 17.14
CA ALA A 472 0.45 36.27 17.83
C ALA A 472 -0.16 35.92 19.19
N GLY A 473 -0.57 36.92 19.97
CA GLY A 473 -1.23 36.71 21.26
C GLY A 473 -2.60 36.00 21.13
N ALA A 474 -3.41 36.36 20.14
CA ALA A 474 -4.69 35.76 19.88
C ALA A 474 -4.56 34.29 19.39
N LEU A 475 -3.61 34.01 18.49
CA LEU A 475 -3.35 32.63 18.04
C LEU A 475 -2.76 31.76 19.16
N ALA A 476 -1.90 32.31 20.01
CA ALA A 476 -1.35 31.61 21.16
C ALA A 476 -2.45 31.25 22.18
N ASP A 477 -3.41 32.15 22.45
CA ASP A 477 -4.54 31.89 23.33
C ASP A 477 -5.44 30.77 22.81
N LEU A 478 -5.76 30.80 21.51
CA LEU A 478 -6.49 29.71 20.85
C LEU A 478 -5.71 28.40 20.91
N PHE A 479 -4.44 28.39 20.48
CA PHE A 479 -3.62 27.18 20.45
C PHE A 479 -3.47 26.54 21.83
N ALA A 480 -3.43 27.32 22.90
CA ALA A 480 -3.35 26.81 24.26
C ALA A 480 -4.67 26.21 24.77
N HIS A 481 -5.80 26.49 24.12
CA HIS A 481 -7.12 26.04 24.56
C HIS A 481 -7.21 24.50 24.56
N GLN A 482 -7.88 23.94 25.58
CA GLN A 482 -7.99 22.49 25.80
C GLN A 482 -8.68 21.73 24.65
N ASN A 483 -9.59 22.39 23.94
CA ASN A 483 -10.38 21.80 22.87
C ASN A 483 -9.58 21.55 21.59
N VAL A 484 -8.48 22.28 21.34
CA VAL A 484 -7.79 22.21 20.03
C VAL A 484 -7.35 20.76 19.73
N GLY A 485 -6.77 20.07 20.72
CA GLY A 485 -6.36 18.67 20.54
C GLY A 485 -7.52 17.76 20.07
N PRO A 486 -8.56 17.55 20.90
CA PRO A 486 -9.66 16.66 20.55
C PRO A 486 -10.45 17.12 19.31
N PHE A 487 -10.59 18.42 19.08
CA PHE A 487 -11.33 18.97 17.94
C PHE A 487 -10.61 18.74 16.61
N VAL A 488 -9.33 19.08 16.54
CA VAL A 488 -8.50 18.95 15.33
C VAL A 488 -8.22 17.47 15.04
N CYS A 489 -7.84 16.70 16.07
CA CYS A 489 -7.49 15.28 15.88
C CYS A 489 -8.69 14.47 15.40
N ARG A 490 -9.91 14.74 15.93
CA ARG A 490 -11.12 14.08 15.44
C ARG A 490 -11.33 14.32 13.94
N GLN A 491 -11.21 15.55 13.47
CA GLN A 491 -11.38 15.88 12.06
C GLN A 491 -10.30 15.20 11.19
N LEU A 492 -9.03 15.22 11.62
CA LEU A 492 -7.95 14.54 10.91
C LEU A 492 -8.19 13.02 10.80
N ILE A 493 -8.67 12.38 11.88
CA ILE A 493 -9.03 10.96 11.84
C ILE A 493 -10.18 10.73 10.84
N GLN A 494 -11.17 11.62 10.82
CA GLN A 494 -12.32 11.54 9.92
C GLN A 494 -11.89 11.64 8.45
N HIS A 495 -10.96 12.54 8.12
CA HIS A 495 -10.46 12.68 6.75
C HIS A 495 -9.51 11.57 6.33
N LEU A 496 -8.74 10.97 7.25
CA LEU A 496 -7.67 10.02 6.88
C LEU A 496 -8.07 8.56 7.07
N VAL A 497 -8.87 8.22 8.10
CA VAL A 497 -9.04 6.82 8.53
C VAL A 497 -10.50 6.37 8.58
N THR A 498 -11.33 7.03 9.38
CA THR A 498 -12.73 6.61 9.62
C THR A 498 -13.63 7.78 9.95
N SER A 499 -14.81 7.81 9.38
CA SER A 499 -15.81 8.88 9.62
C SER A 499 -16.33 8.91 11.04
N ASN A 500 -16.31 7.78 11.74
CA ASN A 500 -16.90 7.61 13.08
C ASN A 500 -15.87 7.06 14.09
N PRO A 501 -14.79 7.83 14.41
CA PRO A 501 -13.77 7.39 15.34
C PRO A 501 -14.34 7.19 16.75
N SER A 502 -13.89 6.14 17.46
CA SER A 502 -14.26 5.94 18.85
C SER A 502 -13.75 7.10 19.74
N PRO A 503 -14.45 7.41 20.84
CA PRO A 503 -13.94 8.37 21.83
C PRO A 503 -12.53 8.01 22.34
N ALA A 504 -12.22 6.73 22.47
CA ALA A 504 -10.91 6.27 22.91
C ALA A 504 -9.81 6.59 21.90
N TYR A 505 -10.08 6.44 20.61
CA TYR A 505 -9.14 6.81 19.54
C TYR A 505 -8.88 8.32 19.56
N VAL A 506 -9.94 9.14 19.59
CA VAL A 506 -9.79 10.61 19.68
C VAL A 506 -8.95 10.99 20.90
N ALA A 507 -9.20 10.37 22.07
CA ALA A 507 -8.45 10.66 23.29
C ALA A 507 -6.95 10.34 23.17
N ARG A 508 -6.58 9.21 22.55
CA ARG A 508 -5.17 8.85 22.33
C ARG A 508 -4.46 9.87 21.46
N ILE A 509 -5.05 10.24 20.33
CA ILE A 509 -4.44 11.19 19.40
C ILE A 509 -4.42 12.61 20.00
N ALA A 510 -5.47 13.02 20.72
CA ALA A 510 -5.48 14.30 21.45
C ALA A 510 -4.37 14.38 22.52
N ALA A 511 -4.03 13.26 23.15
CA ALA A 511 -2.90 13.18 24.08
C ALA A 511 -1.55 13.41 23.38
N VAL A 512 -1.35 12.83 22.19
CA VAL A 512 -0.15 13.06 21.34
C VAL A 512 -0.09 14.52 20.89
N PHE A 513 -1.22 15.10 20.47
CA PHE A 513 -1.31 16.53 20.17
C PHE A 513 -0.91 17.40 21.36
N ALA A 514 -1.34 17.04 22.57
CA ALA A 514 -0.98 17.78 23.78
C ALA A 514 0.51 17.65 24.13
N ASN A 515 1.12 16.50 23.87
CA ASN A 515 2.52 16.23 24.10
C ASN A 515 2.97 15.03 23.23
N ASN A 516 3.88 15.27 22.29
CA ASN A 516 4.46 14.25 21.41
C ASN A 516 5.44 13.26 22.08
N GLY A 517 5.48 13.21 23.41
CA GLY A 517 6.46 12.42 24.18
C GLY A 517 7.77 13.17 24.49
N SER A 518 8.03 14.29 23.82
CA SER A 518 9.21 15.15 24.03
C SER A 518 8.85 16.54 24.60
N GLY A 519 7.62 16.74 25.06
CA GLY A 519 7.14 17.99 25.62
C GLY A 519 6.64 19.01 24.59
N VAL A 520 6.50 18.64 23.33
CA VAL A 520 6.03 19.53 22.26
C VAL A 520 4.53 19.32 22.04
N ARG A 521 3.77 20.45 22.07
CA ARG A 521 2.35 20.48 21.73
C ARG A 521 2.16 20.78 20.25
N GLY A 522 1.19 20.11 19.60
CA GLY A 522 0.80 20.37 18.22
C GLY A 522 1.82 19.93 17.18
N ASP A 523 2.68 18.96 17.49
CA ASP A 523 3.58 18.33 16.53
C ASP A 523 2.77 17.49 15.55
N MET A 524 2.52 18.03 14.35
CA MET A 524 1.68 17.38 13.34
C MET A 524 2.32 16.12 12.77
N GLN A 525 3.65 16.03 12.73
CA GLN A 525 4.31 14.80 12.30
C GLN A 525 4.01 13.64 13.25
N ALA A 526 4.08 13.87 14.57
CA ALA A 526 3.73 12.89 15.57
C ALA A 526 2.23 12.55 15.52
N VAL A 527 1.35 13.56 15.42
CA VAL A 527 -0.10 13.38 15.31
C VAL A 527 -0.48 12.51 14.11
N ILE A 528 0.05 12.80 12.92
CA ILE A 528 -0.27 12.06 11.70
C ILE A 528 0.28 10.62 11.77
N ARG A 529 1.48 10.42 12.33
CA ARG A 529 2.03 9.07 12.57
C ARG A 529 1.07 8.27 13.45
N ASP A 530 0.73 8.80 14.60
CA ASP A 530 -0.10 8.08 15.57
C ASP A 530 -1.54 7.87 15.08
N ILE A 531 -2.10 8.76 14.24
CA ILE A 531 -3.36 8.51 13.55
C ILE A 531 -3.27 7.25 12.68
N LEU A 532 -2.22 7.14 11.88
CA LEU A 532 -2.08 6.02 10.93
C LEU A 532 -1.65 4.70 11.59
N GLU A 533 -0.95 4.75 12.71
CA GLU A 533 -0.44 3.57 13.42
C GLU A 533 -1.31 3.13 14.60
N ASP A 534 -2.34 3.92 14.96
CA ASP A 534 -3.23 3.59 16.08
C ASP A 534 -3.86 2.21 15.90
N SER A 535 -4.05 1.51 17.01
CA SER A 535 -4.63 0.16 17.02
C SER A 535 -6.00 0.10 16.37
N GLU A 536 -6.81 1.17 16.46
CA GLU A 536 -8.13 1.23 15.81
C GLU A 536 -8.00 1.46 14.30
N ALA A 537 -7.05 2.28 13.86
CA ALA A 537 -6.73 2.42 12.44
C ALA A 537 -6.25 1.11 11.83
N ARG A 538 -5.49 0.30 12.57
CA ARG A 538 -4.97 -1.00 12.12
C ARG A 538 -5.91 -2.17 12.36
N ALA A 539 -6.95 -2.02 13.20
CA ALA A 539 -7.89 -3.12 13.49
C ALA A 539 -8.62 -3.65 12.23
N GLY A 540 -8.92 -2.76 11.27
CA GLY A 540 -9.51 -3.14 9.99
C GLY A 540 -8.58 -3.89 9.04
N ASP A 541 -7.30 -4.04 9.36
CA ASP A 541 -6.33 -4.75 8.50
C ASP A 541 -6.61 -6.26 8.39
N THR A 542 -7.29 -6.84 9.38
CA THR A 542 -7.62 -8.27 9.42
C THR A 542 -9.11 -8.57 9.25
N ASN A 543 -9.98 -7.66 9.69
CA ASN A 543 -11.43 -7.82 9.59
C ASN A 543 -12.07 -6.45 9.32
N PRO A 544 -13.04 -6.35 8.38
CA PRO A 544 -13.84 -5.15 8.21
C PRO A 544 -14.58 -4.84 9.52
N LEU A 545 -14.57 -3.59 9.93
CA LEU A 545 -15.38 -3.14 11.08
C LEU A 545 -16.79 -2.85 10.59
N ASP A 546 -17.82 -3.32 11.32
CA ASP A 546 -19.23 -3.18 10.92
C ASP A 546 -19.68 -1.71 10.85
N ASP A 547 -19.08 -0.83 11.68
CA ASP A 547 -19.35 0.60 11.78
C ASP A 547 -18.11 1.47 11.49
N GLY A 548 -17.01 0.85 11.05
CA GLY A 548 -15.77 1.52 10.70
C GLY A 548 -15.69 1.87 9.21
N GLY A 549 -14.81 2.82 8.92
CA GLY A 549 -14.49 3.19 7.55
C GLY A 549 -14.87 4.63 7.20
N HIS A 550 -14.63 4.96 5.95
CA HIS A 550 -14.82 6.28 5.36
C HIS A 550 -15.37 6.11 3.94
N LEU A 551 -16.48 6.78 3.62
CA LEU A 551 -16.96 6.79 2.24
C LEU A 551 -15.94 7.52 1.36
N ARG A 552 -15.39 6.85 0.37
CA ARG A 552 -14.48 7.54 -0.57
C ARG A 552 -15.19 8.69 -1.25
N GLU A 553 -14.74 9.88 -0.95
CA GLU A 553 -15.16 11.11 -1.61
C GLU A 553 -14.92 10.99 -3.12
N PRO A 554 -15.63 11.74 -3.96
CA PRO A 554 -15.45 11.71 -5.41
C PRO A 554 -13.99 11.84 -5.87
N ILE A 555 -13.24 12.75 -5.28
CA ILE A 555 -11.81 12.96 -5.57
C ILE A 555 -11.03 11.70 -5.21
N LEU A 556 -11.21 11.17 -4.01
CA LEU A 556 -10.50 9.97 -3.55
C LEU A 556 -10.90 8.72 -4.33
N TRP A 557 -12.17 8.61 -4.75
CA TRP A 557 -12.63 7.50 -5.58
C TRP A 557 -11.95 7.49 -6.96
N ILE A 558 -11.83 8.67 -7.60
CA ILE A 558 -11.17 8.83 -8.91
C ILE A 558 -9.67 8.55 -8.80
N THR A 559 -9.00 9.19 -7.84
CA THR A 559 -7.55 9.07 -7.69
C THR A 559 -7.12 7.66 -7.31
N ASN A 560 -7.84 7.02 -6.37
CA ASN A 560 -7.58 5.63 -5.97
C ASN A 560 -7.64 4.70 -7.18
N PHE A 561 -8.70 4.77 -7.99
CA PHE A 561 -8.83 3.95 -9.18
C PHE A 561 -7.70 4.18 -10.19
N LEU A 562 -7.46 5.44 -10.57
CA LEU A 562 -6.46 5.77 -11.59
C LEU A 562 -5.05 5.36 -11.15
N ARG A 563 -4.70 5.59 -9.90
CA ARG A 563 -3.38 5.18 -9.36
C ARG A 563 -3.23 3.67 -9.30
N ALA A 564 -4.26 2.98 -8.85
CA ALA A 564 -4.21 1.52 -8.67
C ALA A 564 -4.00 0.76 -9.99
N VAL A 565 -4.72 1.14 -11.05
CA VAL A 565 -4.61 0.45 -12.35
C VAL A 565 -3.54 1.03 -13.28
N GLY A 566 -3.01 2.22 -12.94
CA GLY A 566 -2.16 2.99 -13.84
C GLY A 566 -2.96 3.68 -14.96
N PHE A 567 -2.55 4.86 -15.34
CA PHE A 567 -3.25 5.67 -16.34
C PHE A 567 -2.28 6.40 -17.28
N THR A 568 -2.80 6.82 -18.42
CA THR A 568 -2.14 7.74 -19.35
C THR A 568 -3.06 8.94 -19.55
N ASN A 569 -2.54 10.15 -19.36
CA ASN A 569 -3.24 11.37 -19.73
C ASN A 569 -3.24 11.47 -21.27
N THR A 570 -4.43 11.51 -21.88
CA THR A 570 -4.62 11.57 -23.33
C THR A 570 -5.08 12.96 -23.81
N ASP A 571 -5.16 13.93 -22.91
CA ASP A 571 -5.45 15.33 -23.28
C ASP A 571 -4.34 15.89 -24.17
N VAL A 572 -4.71 16.55 -25.24
CA VAL A 572 -3.77 17.06 -26.27
C VAL A 572 -2.82 18.13 -25.74
N ASN A 573 -3.20 18.81 -24.65
CA ASN A 573 -2.38 19.82 -23.96
C ASN A 573 -1.75 19.27 -22.67
N GLY A 574 -1.96 17.98 -22.34
CA GLY A 574 -1.52 17.38 -21.09
C GLY A 574 -2.30 17.80 -19.85
N SER A 575 -3.50 18.40 -20.03
CA SER A 575 -4.31 18.91 -18.92
C SER A 575 -4.99 17.80 -18.13
N TYR A 576 -5.00 17.92 -16.81
CA TYR A 576 -5.77 17.06 -15.88
C TYR A 576 -7.14 17.64 -15.52
N TYR A 577 -7.48 18.82 -16.05
CA TYR A 577 -8.70 19.57 -15.71
C TYR A 577 -10.00 18.80 -15.94
N ASN A 578 -10.02 17.85 -16.88
CA ASN A 578 -11.21 17.05 -17.12
C ASN A 578 -11.63 16.23 -15.88
N LEU A 579 -10.69 15.84 -15.02
CA LEU A 579 -11.01 15.18 -13.75
C LEU A 579 -11.78 16.08 -12.79
N SER A 580 -11.49 17.39 -12.78
CA SER A 580 -12.29 18.38 -12.03
C SER A 580 -13.76 18.39 -12.47
N ASN A 581 -14.01 18.31 -13.76
CA ASN A 581 -15.39 18.25 -14.27
C ASN A 581 -16.07 16.93 -13.87
N GLN A 582 -15.34 15.81 -13.91
CA GLN A 582 -15.87 14.51 -13.50
C GLN A 582 -16.19 14.49 -12.00
N ALA A 583 -15.27 14.99 -11.16
CA ALA A 583 -15.47 15.08 -9.71
C ALA A 583 -16.63 16.05 -9.37
N ASN A 584 -16.71 17.21 -10.03
CA ASN A 584 -17.81 18.18 -9.87
C ASN A 584 -19.18 17.54 -10.15
N ASN A 585 -19.30 16.68 -11.17
CA ASN A 585 -20.54 15.96 -11.45
C ASN A 585 -20.93 15.01 -10.30
N LEU A 586 -19.98 14.61 -9.47
CA LEU A 586 -20.17 13.78 -8.28
C LEU A 586 -20.33 14.60 -6.99
N GLY A 587 -20.31 15.93 -7.09
CA GLY A 587 -20.58 16.85 -5.98
C GLY A 587 -19.36 17.41 -5.28
N GLU A 588 -18.15 17.16 -5.79
CA GLU A 588 -16.90 17.62 -5.18
C GLU A 588 -15.91 18.11 -6.24
N ARG A 589 -15.07 19.10 -5.88
CA ARG A 589 -14.06 19.64 -6.79
C ARG A 589 -12.94 20.34 -5.98
N PRO A 590 -11.66 20.12 -6.29
CA PRO A 590 -10.57 20.69 -5.52
C PRO A 590 -10.72 22.22 -5.35
N TYR A 591 -10.66 22.70 -4.12
CA TYR A 591 -10.77 24.14 -3.77
C TYR A 591 -11.99 24.87 -4.34
N ARG A 592 -13.10 24.18 -4.55
CA ARG A 592 -14.36 24.81 -5.00
C ARG A 592 -15.54 24.46 -4.10
N SER A 593 -15.27 24.43 -2.80
CA SER A 593 -16.31 24.21 -1.80
C SER A 593 -17.41 25.27 -1.90
N PRO A 594 -18.70 24.88 -1.77
CA PRO A 594 -19.84 25.79 -1.87
C PRO A 594 -19.99 26.69 -0.65
N ALA A 595 -19.39 26.33 0.49
CA ALA A 595 -19.48 27.04 1.76
C ALA A 595 -18.23 26.82 2.63
N VAL A 596 -18.13 27.58 3.73
CA VAL A 596 -17.06 27.41 4.73
C VAL A 596 -17.14 26.03 5.45
N PHE A 597 -18.27 25.34 5.34
CA PHE A 597 -18.47 23.97 5.83
C PHE A 597 -17.97 22.90 4.86
N ASN A 598 -17.17 23.27 3.87
CA ASN A 598 -16.72 22.40 2.80
C ASN A 598 -17.90 21.88 1.93
N PHE A 599 -17.79 20.68 1.38
CA PHE A 599 -18.82 20.04 0.54
C PHE A 599 -19.92 19.37 1.40
N PHE A 600 -19.65 19.12 2.68
CA PHE A 600 -20.55 18.46 3.62
C PHE A 600 -20.29 18.97 5.06
N PRO A 601 -21.33 19.06 5.91
CA PRO A 601 -21.14 19.52 7.29
C PRO A 601 -20.41 18.43 8.12
N PRO A 602 -19.39 18.80 8.93
CA PRO A 602 -18.57 17.83 9.70
C PRO A 602 -19.37 16.94 10.67
N GLY A 603 -20.55 17.40 11.09
CA GLY A 603 -21.44 16.67 12.00
C GLY A 603 -22.59 15.93 11.31
N TYR A 604 -22.52 15.66 9.98
CA TYR A 604 -23.60 14.95 9.31
C TYR A 604 -23.74 13.52 9.82
N VAL A 605 -24.96 13.16 10.20
CA VAL A 605 -25.32 11.81 10.66
C VAL A 605 -26.11 11.12 9.55
N VAL A 606 -25.74 9.89 9.22
CA VAL A 606 -26.46 9.10 8.22
C VAL A 606 -27.90 8.91 8.67
N PRO A 607 -28.91 9.23 7.83
CA PRO A 607 -30.31 9.12 8.20
C PRO A 607 -30.68 7.74 8.74
N GLN A 608 -31.47 7.73 9.83
CA GLN A 608 -31.93 6.53 10.54
C GLN A 608 -30.82 5.72 11.26
N THR A 609 -29.64 6.30 11.44
CA THR A 609 -28.52 5.71 12.20
C THR A 609 -28.02 6.72 13.24
N THR A 610 -27.04 6.30 14.05
CA THR A 610 -26.28 7.17 14.96
C THR A 610 -24.88 7.45 14.43
N LEU A 611 -24.54 6.95 13.22
CA LEU A 611 -23.22 7.04 12.64
C LEU A 611 -22.97 8.44 12.07
N ASN A 612 -21.92 9.08 12.55
CA ASN A 612 -21.40 10.30 11.95
C ASN A 612 -20.60 9.90 10.70
N ALA A 613 -21.02 10.39 9.54
CA ALA A 613 -20.36 10.12 8.27
C ALA A 613 -20.56 11.32 7.34
N PRO A 614 -19.75 12.38 7.51
CA PRO A 614 -19.92 13.65 6.80
C PRO A 614 -19.98 13.52 5.27
N GLU A 615 -19.13 12.73 4.70
CA GLU A 615 -18.98 12.51 3.25
C GLU A 615 -20.19 11.83 2.60
N PHE A 616 -21.03 11.14 3.37
CA PHE A 616 -22.34 10.64 2.89
C PHE A 616 -23.31 11.76 2.51
N GLY A 617 -23.05 13.00 2.92
CA GLY A 617 -23.76 14.17 2.43
C GLY A 617 -23.67 14.36 0.90
N LEU A 618 -22.64 13.81 0.27
CA LEU A 618 -22.47 13.82 -1.18
C LEU A 618 -23.18 12.66 -1.91
N GLU A 619 -23.58 11.60 -1.19
CA GLU A 619 -24.16 10.41 -1.80
C GLU A 619 -25.67 10.56 -1.92
N ASN A 620 -26.18 10.61 -3.13
CA ASN A 620 -27.59 10.62 -3.47
C ASN A 620 -27.85 9.82 -4.74
N THR A 621 -29.10 9.62 -5.14
CA THR A 621 -29.44 8.81 -6.32
C THR A 621 -28.75 9.32 -7.59
N ALA A 622 -28.63 10.62 -7.77
CA ALA A 622 -28.00 11.19 -8.98
C ALA A 622 -26.49 10.93 -8.97
N THR A 623 -25.78 11.22 -7.87
CA THR A 623 -24.34 10.99 -7.76
C THR A 623 -23.99 9.51 -7.80
N ALA A 624 -24.81 8.62 -7.26
CA ALA A 624 -24.65 7.18 -7.39
C ALA A 624 -24.69 6.70 -8.86
N ILE A 625 -25.67 7.17 -9.64
CA ILE A 625 -25.77 6.85 -11.07
C ILE A 625 -24.57 7.44 -11.85
N LEU A 626 -24.17 8.66 -11.52
CA LEU A 626 -23.05 9.31 -12.18
C LEU A 626 -21.71 8.60 -11.88
N ARG A 627 -21.51 8.04 -10.67
CA ARG A 627 -20.36 7.17 -10.37
C ARG A 627 -20.33 5.94 -11.27
N LEU A 628 -21.46 5.25 -11.45
CA LEU A 628 -21.55 4.09 -12.35
C LEU A 628 -21.22 4.48 -13.79
N SER A 629 -21.71 5.63 -14.24
CA SER A 629 -21.42 6.18 -15.57
C SER A 629 -19.94 6.51 -15.74
N LEU A 630 -19.33 7.13 -14.75
CA LEU A 630 -17.90 7.45 -14.75
C LEU A 630 -17.05 6.17 -14.73
N ALA A 631 -17.39 5.18 -13.89
CA ALA A 631 -16.73 3.87 -13.88
C ALA A 631 -16.76 3.22 -15.27
N ASN A 632 -17.92 3.23 -15.93
CA ASN A 632 -18.05 2.70 -17.29
C ASN A 632 -17.18 3.49 -18.29
N THR A 633 -17.09 4.80 -18.14
CA THR A 633 -16.27 5.65 -19.00
C THR A 633 -14.78 5.34 -18.85
N LEU A 634 -14.31 5.24 -17.62
CA LEU A 634 -12.89 4.98 -17.32
C LEU A 634 -12.46 3.55 -17.67
N VAL A 635 -13.23 2.54 -17.27
CA VAL A 635 -12.89 1.13 -17.49
C VAL A 635 -12.91 0.74 -18.98
N PHE A 636 -13.85 1.30 -19.74
CA PHE A 636 -13.99 0.97 -21.16
C PHE A 636 -13.33 2.01 -22.08
N ASN A 637 -12.50 2.90 -21.54
CA ASN A 637 -11.74 3.94 -22.26
C ASN A 637 -12.62 4.74 -23.23
N LYS A 638 -13.79 5.15 -22.76
CA LYS A 638 -14.62 6.12 -23.47
C LYS A 638 -14.05 7.50 -23.17
N ASP A 639 -14.04 8.37 -24.15
CA ASP A 639 -13.40 9.69 -24.10
C ASP A 639 -13.58 10.40 -22.74
N SER A 640 -12.54 10.37 -21.93
CA SER A 640 -12.49 10.96 -20.58
C SER A 640 -11.27 11.86 -20.39
N GLY A 641 -10.42 12.03 -21.42
CA GLY A 641 -9.10 12.64 -21.31
C GLY A 641 -8.06 11.73 -20.67
N PHE A 642 -8.44 10.51 -20.28
CA PHE A 642 -7.57 9.52 -19.65
C PHE A 642 -7.84 8.13 -20.22
N SER A 643 -6.77 7.34 -20.33
CA SER A 643 -6.86 5.92 -20.64
C SER A 643 -6.20 5.09 -19.56
N VAL A 644 -6.74 3.91 -19.30
CA VAL A 644 -6.20 2.93 -18.35
C VAL A 644 -5.81 1.66 -19.09
N ASP A 645 -4.69 1.03 -18.70
CA ASP A 645 -4.24 -0.21 -19.34
C ASP A 645 -4.91 -1.44 -18.69
N LEU A 646 -6.13 -1.71 -19.14
CA LEU A 646 -6.87 -2.94 -18.83
C LEU A 646 -6.87 -3.90 -20.04
N SER A 647 -5.79 -3.92 -20.82
CA SER A 647 -5.59 -4.81 -21.96
C SER A 647 -5.10 -6.20 -21.50
N ALA A 648 -5.10 -7.17 -22.40
CA ALA A 648 -4.57 -8.51 -22.15
C ALA A 648 -3.05 -8.51 -21.91
N THR A 649 -2.34 -7.48 -22.35
CA THR A 649 -0.86 -7.35 -22.23
C THR A 649 -0.45 -6.46 -21.06
N GLY A 650 -1.36 -5.70 -20.46
CA GLY A 650 -1.12 -4.92 -19.26
C GLY A 650 -0.90 -5.80 -18.04
N THR A 651 -0.47 -5.21 -16.91
CA THR A 651 -0.17 -5.94 -15.67
C THR A 651 -1.31 -6.84 -15.22
N LEU A 652 -2.54 -6.30 -15.11
CA LEU A 652 -3.72 -7.09 -14.74
C LEU A 652 -4.07 -8.15 -15.80
N GLY A 653 -3.80 -7.86 -17.08
CA GLY A 653 -3.99 -8.82 -18.17
C GLY A 653 -3.05 -10.02 -18.09
N GLN A 654 -1.79 -9.80 -17.74
CA GLN A 654 -0.82 -10.89 -17.51
C GLN A 654 -1.22 -11.76 -16.32
N ILE A 655 -1.70 -11.14 -15.22
CA ILE A 655 -2.22 -11.86 -14.06
C ILE A 655 -3.45 -12.70 -14.46
N ALA A 656 -4.40 -12.12 -15.21
CA ALA A 656 -5.61 -12.79 -15.68
C ALA A 656 -5.29 -13.97 -16.61
N ALA A 657 -4.30 -13.82 -17.49
CA ALA A 657 -3.84 -14.87 -18.40
C ALA A 657 -3.24 -16.07 -17.64
N ALA A 658 -2.57 -15.83 -16.53
CA ALA A 658 -2.07 -16.89 -15.64
C ALA A 658 -3.22 -17.56 -14.88
N SER A 659 -4.14 -16.80 -14.31
CA SER A 659 -5.32 -17.29 -13.59
C SER A 659 -6.37 -16.19 -13.43
N PRO A 660 -7.62 -16.39 -13.88
CA PRO A 660 -8.72 -15.47 -13.57
C PRO A 660 -8.97 -15.30 -12.06
N ALA A 661 -8.71 -16.32 -11.26
CA ALA A 661 -8.82 -16.23 -9.81
C ALA A 661 -7.79 -15.26 -9.24
N ASN A 662 -6.53 -15.32 -9.69
CA ASN A 662 -5.49 -14.41 -9.27
C ASN A 662 -5.81 -12.95 -9.65
N LEU A 663 -6.46 -12.71 -10.80
CA LEU A 663 -6.95 -11.39 -11.16
C LEU A 663 -7.93 -10.86 -10.11
N VAL A 664 -8.95 -11.66 -9.76
CA VAL A 664 -9.98 -11.25 -8.79
C VAL A 664 -9.38 -11.02 -7.41
N ASP A 665 -8.46 -11.87 -6.98
CA ASP A 665 -7.74 -11.72 -5.70
C ASP A 665 -6.83 -10.49 -5.69
N THR A 666 -6.17 -10.18 -6.80
CA THR A 666 -5.38 -8.94 -6.95
C THR A 666 -6.26 -7.70 -6.87
N LEU A 667 -7.40 -7.69 -7.57
CA LEU A 667 -8.36 -6.57 -7.47
C LEU A 667 -8.92 -6.44 -6.04
N GLY A 668 -9.21 -7.56 -5.36
CA GLY A 668 -9.60 -7.58 -3.96
C GLY A 668 -8.54 -6.96 -3.06
N SER A 669 -7.27 -7.28 -3.30
CA SER A 669 -6.14 -6.73 -2.54
C SER A 669 -5.98 -5.23 -2.75
N MET A 670 -6.08 -4.76 -4.00
CA MET A 670 -5.88 -3.34 -4.35
C MET A 670 -7.01 -2.44 -3.89
N PHE A 671 -8.26 -2.89 -4.01
CA PHE A 671 -9.45 -2.05 -3.85
C PHE A 671 -10.27 -2.34 -2.59
N MET A 672 -10.06 -3.50 -1.96
CA MET A 672 -10.78 -3.97 -0.78
C MET A 672 -9.83 -4.50 0.30
N HIS A 673 -8.58 -4.12 0.27
CA HIS A 673 -7.55 -4.47 1.28
C HIS A 673 -7.46 -6.00 1.52
N GLY A 674 -7.66 -6.82 0.48
CA GLY A 674 -7.67 -8.29 0.59
C GLY A 674 -8.94 -8.88 1.23
N GLN A 675 -9.95 -8.07 1.51
CA GLN A 675 -11.16 -8.46 2.26
C GLN A 675 -12.41 -8.57 1.37
N MET A 676 -12.23 -8.93 0.09
CA MET A 676 -13.37 -9.17 -0.80
C MET A 676 -14.25 -10.31 -0.26
N PRO A 677 -15.57 -10.09 -0.08
CA PRO A 677 -16.50 -11.15 0.33
C PRO A 677 -16.45 -12.35 -0.62
N SER A 678 -16.55 -13.56 -0.06
CA SER A 678 -16.41 -14.82 -0.82
C SER A 678 -17.50 -15.01 -1.87
N ASP A 679 -18.72 -14.54 -1.59
CA ASP A 679 -19.84 -14.53 -2.52
C ASP A 679 -19.60 -13.57 -3.69
N MET A 680 -19.14 -12.36 -3.40
CA MET A 680 -18.75 -11.38 -4.43
C MET A 680 -17.62 -11.93 -5.33
N ARG A 681 -16.59 -12.54 -4.73
CA ARG A 681 -15.50 -13.20 -5.47
C ARG A 681 -16.05 -14.27 -6.41
N THR A 682 -16.95 -15.11 -5.91
CA THR A 682 -17.56 -16.20 -6.68
C THR A 682 -18.39 -15.64 -7.86
N GLU A 683 -19.19 -14.61 -7.63
CA GLU A 683 -20.01 -14.00 -8.67
C GLU A 683 -19.18 -13.31 -9.76
N ILE A 684 -18.08 -12.64 -9.38
CA ILE A 684 -17.15 -12.07 -10.35
C ILE A 684 -16.53 -13.18 -11.21
N LEU A 685 -16.05 -14.25 -10.60
CA LEU A 685 -15.45 -15.39 -11.32
C LEU A 685 -16.45 -16.04 -12.29
N ASN A 686 -17.70 -16.25 -11.85
CA ASN A 686 -18.77 -16.76 -12.71
C ASN A 686 -19.05 -15.83 -13.91
N THR A 687 -19.09 -14.52 -13.65
CA THR A 687 -19.40 -13.51 -14.68
C THR A 687 -18.29 -13.41 -15.73
N ILE A 688 -17.02 -13.52 -15.34
CA ILE A 688 -15.89 -13.42 -16.28
C ILE A 688 -15.53 -14.75 -16.94
N GLY A 689 -16.17 -15.84 -16.50
CA GLY A 689 -15.94 -17.17 -17.09
C GLY A 689 -16.24 -17.21 -18.58
N GLY A 690 -15.29 -17.70 -19.39
CA GLY A 690 -15.41 -17.81 -20.84
C GLY A 690 -15.19 -16.52 -21.63
N LEU A 691 -14.95 -15.39 -20.96
CA LEU A 691 -14.57 -14.13 -21.61
C LEU A 691 -13.11 -14.14 -22.05
N SER A 692 -12.77 -13.32 -23.06
CA SER A 692 -11.35 -13.07 -23.41
C SER A 692 -10.63 -12.36 -22.27
N THR A 693 -9.32 -12.53 -22.15
CA THR A 693 -8.49 -11.96 -21.08
C THR A 693 -8.72 -10.44 -20.90
N ALA A 694 -8.76 -9.67 -21.98
CA ALA A 694 -9.04 -8.24 -21.89
C ALA A 694 -10.45 -7.93 -21.38
N GLN A 695 -11.45 -8.75 -21.73
CA GLN A 695 -12.81 -8.61 -21.21
C GLN A 695 -12.88 -9.03 -19.73
N GLN A 696 -12.17 -10.09 -19.34
CA GLN A 696 -12.08 -10.51 -17.93
C GLN A 696 -11.57 -9.38 -17.06
N VAL A 697 -10.45 -8.73 -17.44
CA VAL A 697 -9.88 -7.61 -16.71
C VAL A 697 -10.88 -6.45 -16.60
N ARG A 698 -11.48 -6.02 -17.70
CA ARG A 698 -12.41 -4.89 -17.70
C ARG A 698 -13.67 -5.16 -16.88
N VAL A 699 -14.29 -6.33 -17.10
CA VAL A 699 -15.56 -6.68 -16.42
C VAL A 699 -15.30 -6.88 -14.91
N ALA A 700 -14.25 -7.61 -14.53
CA ALA A 700 -13.90 -7.78 -13.11
C ALA A 700 -13.62 -6.43 -12.43
N THR A 701 -12.80 -5.57 -13.06
CA THR A 701 -12.51 -4.23 -12.54
C THR A 701 -13.78 -3.39 -12.40
N TYR A 702 -14.65 -3.39 -13.40
CA TYR A 702 -15.92 -2.64 -13.35
C TYR A 702 -16.80 -3.11 -12.19
N LEU A 703 -16.98 -4.41 -12.02
CA LEU A 703 -17.78 -4.99 -10.93
C LEU A 703 -17.22 -4.61 -9.55
N VAL A 704 -15.90 -4.62 -9.41
CA VAL A 704 -15.23 -4.24 -8.16
C VAL A 704 -15.46 -2.76 -7.84
N ILE A 705 -15.12 -1.84 -8.76
CA ILE A 705 -15.17 -0.40 -8.45
C ILE A 705 -16.58 0.20 -8.42
N THR A 706 -17.59 -0.55 -8.89
CA THR A 706 -18.99 -0.15 -8.77
C THR A 706 -19.70 -0.75 -7.56
N SER A 707 -19.03 -1.62 -6.82
CA SER A 707 -19.59 -2.25 -5.61
C SER A 707 -19.68 -1.26 -4.43
N SER A 708 -20.54 -1.57 -3.47
CA SER A 708 -20.65 -0.84 -2.21
C SER A 708 -19.36 -0.99 -1.37
N GLN A 709 -18.72 -2.14 -1.44
CA GLN A 709 -17.47 -2.44 -0.72
C GLN A 709 -16.31 -1.53 -1.16
N TYR A 710 -16.19 -1.24 -2.45
CA TYR A 710 -15.19 -0.28 -2.92
C TYR A 710 -15.52 1.16 -2.55
N LYS A 711 -16.80 1.53 -2.46
CA LYS A 711 -17.19 2.90 -2.10
C LYS A 711 -16.74 3.30 -0.70
N VAL A 712 -16.67 2.35 0.23
CA VAL A 712 -16.23 2.60 1.61
C VAL A 712 -14.82 2.07 1.79
N MET A 713 -13.95 2.91 2.30
CA MET A 713 -12.61 2.56 2.75
C MET A 713 -12.73 1.97 4.16
N HIS A 714 -12.73 0.65 4.27
CA HIS A 714 -12.83 -0.06 5.56
C HIS A 714 -11.50 -0.18 6.27
#